data_4b4bd1c1fff636a69bb7cf764a77a11b
#
_entry.id   4b4bd1c1fff636a69bb7cf764a77a11b
#
_cell.length_a   1.000
_cell.length_b   1.000
_cell.length_c   1.000
_cell.angle_alpha   90.00
_cell.angle_beta   90.00
_cell.angle_gamma   90.00
#
_symmetry.space_group_name_H-M   'P 1'
#
loop_
_entity.id
_entity.type
_entity.pdbx_description
1 polymer ?
#
loop_
_entity_poly.entity_id
_entity_poly.type
_entity_poly.pdbx_seq_one_letter_code
_entity_poly.pdbx_strand_id
1 'polypeptide(L)'
;MTYSKNIALRSGAASLALGVALIATPVFAQSSQSDVDQCKQDESGQCLSDRELATDSTGSDEGLIIVTGSRIASSTITSEAPLQVLTGETLADAGSVNVQETLLENPVFGTPALSRTNSAFLTSGTGVTSIDLRDLGSNRTLVLIDGRRVVASVPGSQTVDLNVMPTQFIDRIDVLTGGASSLYGSDAVAGVVNIVYKKNFEGITANAQYGATEEGDSDRYQANVTVGSNFADNSGNIMVHFGYSKEDGLLSRDRKGTQTDAFSLGRLNGNISDLYTEYTPYYSSYPTQGRFIVDGGDTQFTYSPDGNLQDCFTTNGDSCGTDGVGPNGFNRQNYRTLAVPVKRYLFATRGNYELNDNLSFIFEGTYNKTTSSRIIEPFALSSDGSTGVYPDSGVMPIENYVVQNGVASIVSNPLVPSAIAAAATDTDGDGLRDIGFARRLLEFGNRTGSTDRDFYRFVVGFEGEILDDRFHWDASYNYGRVDESQRSSGQVNVANFRNALAVMQDVNDVDGDGATDDMVCINAEARANGCVPANIFGAGNISDDAVAYIQAPSSLQTKLEQQVLQANVSGSLFDLPAGSVGLATGVEYRKESSNEDWDALTNQGLNAGNLLPDTSGSFDVLEGYMELRVPIIADQPFFKLLEVGGAVRVADYSTVGTTTSYNVTGTWQPIDDLRFRGTFARAVRAPNIGELYAGMSQTFPSGLTDPCVGVGASGGGAIGDNCRAAAGVSENIAQNGSFVASQSDLQGISGFNGGNPDLHEETADSWTIGAVVNPRSIYALRNLTLTIDYYNIKIDDVIASFPRQFILDQCYGQGTSNFCDLIIRRPSATATNSAGSIEYINALDVNAAQMKTDGIDFTLNYQMPVGITSGDQLTLSGSYTHVFKNDYYPIQGGEDVDRSAGEIGTAKDRFTTKGVYSNDDFRWSMTGTFIGRSYEDDQLCSSLGANPKCIGVSSQFYLDTQVSYEFIEGFQIYFGIDNLLDNNAPLIPSGTTFNVTGANTAADVYDIFGRRYYGGVRLNF
;
A
#
# COMPACT_ATOMS: atom_id res chain seq x y z
N MET A 1 -17.20 -29.20 28.20
CA MET A 1 -17.68 -28.34 29.31
C MET A 1 -18.14 -27.05 28.68
N THR A 2 -19.45 -26.83 28.69
CA THR A 2 -20.15 -25.72 28.07
C THR A 2 -19.86 -24.42 28.84
N TYR A 3 -19.24 -23.45 28.22
CA TYR A 3 -19.16 -22.07 28.72
C TYR A 3 -20.27 -21.23 28.10
N SER A 4 -21.22 -20.84 28.92
CA SER A 4 -22.25 -19.87 28.67
C SER A 4 -21.60 -18.49 28.58
N LYS A 5 -21.64 -17.82 27.40
CA LYS A 5 -21.28 -16.42 27.26
C LYS A 5 -22.46 -15.56 27.72
N ASN A 6 -22.32 -14.88 28.81
CA ASN A 6 -23.20 -13.77 29.19
C ASN A 6 -22.95 -12.58 28.27
N ILE A 7 -23.94 -12.24 27.48
CA ILE A 7 -24.01 -10.99 26.71
C ILE A 7 -24.29 -9.86 27.70
N ALA A 8 -23.25 -9.13 28.09
CA ALA A 8 -23.39 -7.83 28.74
C ALA A 8 -23.47 -6.75 27.63
N LEU A 9 -24.67 -6.28 27.35
CA LEU A 9 -24.88 -5.08 26.54
C LEU A 9 -24.09 -3.92 27.17
N ARG A 10 -23.05 -3.45 26.50
CA ARG A 10 -22.40 -2.18 26.85
C ARG A 10 -23.25 -1.02 26.31
N SER A 11 -24.19 -0.57 27.11
CA SER A 11 -24.99 0.63 26.92
C SER A 11 -24.16 1.89 27.22
N GLY A 12 -23.23 2.25 26.33
CA GLY A 12 -22.40 3.45 26.50
C GLY A 12 -22.49 4.46 25.36
N ALA A 13 -22.79 4.02 24.16
CA ALA A 13 -22.78 4.89 22.96
C ALA A 13 -24.15 5.50 22.59
N ALA A 14 -25.24 4.89 23.03
CA ALA A 14 -26.59 5.40 22.77
C ALA A 14 -26.97 6.64 23.61
N SER A 15 -26.28 6.88 24.71
CA SER A 15 -26.61 8.01 25.62
C SER A 15 -26.03 9.35 25.17
N LEU A 16 -25.02 9.39 24.28
CA LEU A 16 -24.46 10.64 23.77
C LEU A 16 -25.21 11.17 22.55
N ALA A 17 -25.82 10.31 21.74
CA ALA A 17 -26.59 10.72 20.57
C ALA A 17 -27.96 11.31 20.94
N LEU A 18 -28.55 10.86 22.07
CA LEU A 18 -29.82 11.43 22.59
C LEU A 18 -29.64 12.75 23.33
N GLY A 19 -28.42 13.07 23.80
CA GLY A 19 -28.17 14.32 24.56
C GLY A 19 -28.04 15.56 23.70
N VAL A 20 -27.71 15.42 22.42
CA VAL A 20 -27.58 16.56 21.49
C VAL A 20 -28.91 16.94 20.85
N ALA A 21 -29.86 16.00 20.74
CA ALA A 21 -31.18 16.27 20.16
C ALA A 21 -32.14 17.05 21.08
N LEU A 22 -31.80 17.28 22.36
CA LEU A 22 -32.67 17.94 23.34
C LEU A 22 -32.38 19.45 23.58
N ILE A 23 -31.39 20.03 22.85
CA ILE A 23 -31.04 21.45 23.03
C ILE A 23 -31.47 22.35 21.85
N ALA A 24 -31.96 21.75 20.74
CA ALA A 24 -32.48 22.55 19.62
C ALA A 24 -34.00 22.83 19.84
N THR A 25 -34.32 24.00 20.33
CA THR A 25 -35.70 24.52 20.28
C THR A 25 -36.03 24.88 18.83
N PRO A 26 -37.08 24.32 18.22
CA PRO A 26 -37.45 24.67 16.87
C PRO A 26 -37.90 26.14 16.78
N VAL A 27 -37.17 26.91 16.03
CA VAL A 27 -37.67 28.20 15.55
C VAL A 27 -38.58 27.88 14.37
N PHE A 28 -39.89 27.96 14.55
CA PHE A 28 -40.85 27.85 13.47
C PHE A 28 -40.69 29.07 12.54
N ALA A 29 -40.11 28.84 11.35
CA ALA A 29 -40.30 29.73 10.21
C ALA A 29 -41.72 29.52 9.70
N GLN A 30 -42.55 30.54 9.80
CA GLN A 30 -43.88 30.58 9.20
C GLN A 30 -43.75 30.55 7.68
N SER A 31 -44.09 29.43 7.06
CA SER A 31 -44.33 29.38 5.63
C SER A 31 -45.62 30.14 5.32
N SER A 32 -45.48 31.23 4.62
CA SER A 32 -46.63 31.88 3.99
C SER A 32 -47.05 31.04 2.78
N GLN A 33 -48.17 30.33 2.96
CA GLN A 33 -48.92 29.71 1.89
C GLN A 33 -49.45 30.82 0.97
N SER A 34 -49.06 30.83 -0.31
CA SER A 34 -49.78 31.51 -1.39
C SER A 34 -49.74 30.75 -2.66
N ASP A 35 -50.80 30.03 -2.88
CA ASP A 35 -51.62 29.92 -4.09
C ASP A 35 -50.99 29.77 -5.47
N VAL A 36 -51.35 28.63 -6.09
CA VAL A 36 -51.99 28.50 -7.40
C VAL A 36 -51.12 28.55 -8.63
N ASP A 37 -51.11 27.40 -9.32
CA ASP A 37 -50.93 27.20 -10.74
C ASP A 37 -50.95 28.50 -11.61
N GLN A 38 -49.74 29.03 -11.83
CA GLN A 38 -49.48 29.91 -12.99
C GLN A 38 -48.36 29.34 -13.81
N CYS A 39 -48.70 28.86 -15.00
CA CYS A 39 -47.70 28.47 -15.97
C CYS A 39 -46.75 29.66 -16.22
N LYS A 40 -45.44 29.44 -16.15
CA LYS A 40 -44.44 30.47 -16.53
C LYS A 40 -44.57 30.70 -18.04
N GLN A 41 -44.77 31.93 -18.44
CA GLN A 41 -44.87 32.35 -19.85
C GLN A 41 -43.58 33.08 -20.24
N ASP A 42 -43.17 32.90 -21.49
CA ASP A 42 -42.10 33.67 -22.10
C ASP A 42 -42.54 35.13 -22.37
N GLU A 43 -41.60 35.95 -22.87
CA GLU A 43 -41.88 37.37 -23.23
C GLU A 43 -42.95 37.52 -24.32
N SER A 44 -43.38 36.43 -24.99
CA SER A 44 -44.44 36.41 -25.97
C SER A 44 -45.79 35.97 -25.43
N GLY A 45 -45.88 35.56 -24.13
CA GLY A 45 -47.10 35.13 -23.47
C GLY A 45 -47.45 33.66 -23.72
N GLN A 46 -46.52 32.82 -24.17
CA GLN A 46 -46.72 31.39 -24.44
C GLN A 46 -46.18 30.58 -23.27
N CYS A 47 -46.93 29.54 -22.82
CA CYS A 47 -46.44 28.63 -21.79
C CYS A 47 -45.18 27.91 -22.22
N LEU A 48 -44.12 27.96 -21.41
CA LEU A 48 -42.91 27.24 -21.61
C LEU A 48 -43.19 25.73 -21.55
N SER A 49 -42.58 24.96 -22.43
CA SER A 49 -42.72 23.51 -22.44
C SER A 49 -41.93 22.89 -21.25
N ASP A 50 -42.34 21.69 -20.79
CA ASP A 50 -41.64 20.96 -19.73
C ASP A 50 -40.14 20.78 -19.99
N ARG A 51 -39.70 20.95 -21.22
CA ARG A 51 -38.31 20.89 -21.66
C ARG A 51 -37.53 22.18 -21.34
N GLU A 52 -38.21 23.31 -21.34
CA GLU A 52 -37.63 24.62 -20.99
C GLU A 52 -37.65 24.85 -19.47
N LEU A 53 -38.62 24.24 -18.77
CA LEU A 53 -38.68 24.26 -17.29
C LEU A 53 -37.60 23.33 -16.65
N ALA A 54 -37.23 22.26 -17.34
CA ALA A 54 -36.16 21.36 -16.83
C ALA A 54 -34.74 21.94 -16.93
N THR A 55 -34.55 23.01 -17.73
CA THR A 55 -33.28 23.76 -17.77
C THR A 55 -33.21 24.87 -16.71
N ASP A 56 -34.37 25.24 -16.10
CA ASP A 56 -34.45 26.36 -15.17
C ASP A 56 -34.57 25.94 -13.67
N SER A 57 -34.54 24.62 -13.38
CA SER A 57 -34.67 24.07 -11.99
C SER A 57 -33.32 23.77 -11.31
N THR A 58 -32.20 24.16 -11.91
CA THR A 58 -30.92 24.27 -11.22
C THR A 58 -30.50 25.72 -11.13
N GLY A 59 -31.12 26.41 -10.16
CA GLY A 59 -30.59 27.69 -9.67
C GLY A 59 -29.31 27.44 -8.91
N SER A 60 -28.23 27.15 -9.61
CA SER A 60 -26.89 27.27 -9.12
C SER A 60 -26.09 28.05 -10.15
N ASP A 61 -25.39 29.07 -9.71
CA ASP A 61 -24.41 29.81 -10.48
C ASP A 61 -23.81 28.93 -11.56
N GLU A 62 -24.04 29.29 -12.86
CA GLU A 62 -23.26 28.74 -13.98
C GLU A 62 -21.82 29.25 -13.88
N GLY A 63 -21.13 28.87 -12.76
CA GLY A 63 -19.70 29.06 -12.61
C GLY A 63 -18.97 28.25 -13.66
N LEU A 64 -17.94 28.80 -14.25
CA LEU A 64 -16.99 28.09 -15.10
C LEU A 64 -16.48 26.83 -14.39
N ILE A 65 -16.71 25.66 -14.97
CA ILE A 65 -16.27 24.36 -14.41
C ILE A 65 -14.94 23.99 -15.05
N ILE A 66 -13.89 23.82 -14.25
CA ILE A 66 -12.64 23.18 -14.67
C ILE A 66 -12.81 21.67 -14.49
N VAL A 67 -12.80 20.93 -15.58
CA VAL A 67 -12.90 19.47 -15.58
C VAL A 67 -11.50 18.89 -15.54
N THR A 68 -11.27 17.89 -14.69
CA THR A 68 -9.99 17.17 -14.65
C THR A 68 -9.66 16.60 -16.04
N GLY A 69 -8.43 16.83 -16.51
CA GLY A 69 -7.99 16.50 -17.87
C GLY A 69 -7.88 17.70 -18.81
N SER A 70 -8.26 18.91 -18.35
CA SER A 70 -7.98 20.20 -18.97
C SER A 70 -7.88 21.26 -17.87
N ARG A 71 -7.09 22.29 -18.09
CA ARG A 71 -7.05 23.51 -17.25
C ARG A 71 -7.89 24.64 -17.84
N ILE A 72 -8.47 24.42 -19.02
CA ILE A 72 -9.37 25.38 -19.66
C ILE A 72 -10.76 25.22 -19.05
N ALA A 73 -11.27 26.26 -18.42
CA ALA A 73 -12.61 26.28 -17.86
C ALA A 73 -13.65 26.06 -18.97
N SER A 74 -14.68 25.25 -18.70
CA SER A 74 -15.73 24.93 -19.66
C SER A 74 -17.08 24.88 -18.95
N SER A 75 -18.14 25.29 -19.66
CA SER A 75 -19.52 25.16 -19.19
C SER A 75 -20.09 23.74 -19.35
N THR A 76 -19.33 22.81 -19.93
CA THR A 76 -19.77 21.43 -20.16
C THR A 76 -18.75 20.43 -19.62
N ILE A 77 -19.24 19.42 -18.90
CA ILE A 77 -18.43 18.28 -18.41
C ILE A 77 -18.11 17.36 -19.60
N THR A 78 -17.21 17.79 -20.49
CA THR A 78 -16.74 16.97 -21.62
C THR A 78 -15.22 16.89 -21.59
N SER A 79 -14.70 15.73 -21.23
CA SER A 79 -13.26 15.49 -21.24
C SER A 79 -12.80 14.96 -22.59
N GLU A 80 -11.70 15.50 -23.10
CA GLU A 80 -10.99 15.00 -24.29
C GLU A 80 -10.20 13.71 -23.99
N ALA A 81 -9.81 13.52 -22.73
CA ALA A 81 -9.15 12.33 -22.23
C ALA A 81 -10.16 11.40 -21.50
N PRO A 82 -9.84 10.11 -21.33
CA PRO A 82 -10.67 9.19 -20.57
C PRO A 82 -10.81 9.63 -19.11
N LEU A 83 -12.03 10.01 -18.71
CA LEU A 83 -12.37 10.48 -17.37
C LEU A 83 -13.50 9.65 -16.82
N GLN A 84 -13.33 9.13 -15.60
CA GLN A 84 -14.36 8.49 -14.81
C GLN A 84 -14.67 9.36 -13.59
N VAL A 85 -15.95 9.50 -13.26
CA VAL A 85 -16.40 10.34 -12.15
C VAL A 85 -17.17 9.48 -11.14
N LEU A 86 -16.69 9.47 -9.89
CA LEU A 86 -17.39 8.88 -8.76
C LEU A 86 -17.98 10.02 -7.90
N THR A 87 -19.29 10.01 -7.71
CA THR A 87 -19.95 11.05 -6.92
C THR A 87 -19.87 10.79 -5.43
N GLY A 88 -20.05 11.81 -4.59
CA GLY A 88 -20.14 11.66 -3.15
C GLY A 88 -21.29 10.74 -2.70
N GLU A 89 -22.37 10.64 -3.49
CA GLU A 89 -23.45 9.66 -3.27
C GLU A 89 -22.96 8.22 -3.44
N THR A 90 -22.07 7.96 -4.41
CA THR A 90 -21.47 6.64 -4.61
C THR A 90 -20.72 6.18 -3.37
N LEU A 91 -19.94 7.07 -2.74
CA LEU A 91 -19.24 6.81 -1.49
C LEU A 91 -20.23 6.57 -0.33
N ALA A 92 -21.32 7.34 -0.27
CA ALA A 92 -22.35 7.17 0.75
C ALA A 92 -23.11 5.84 0.62
N ASP A 93 -23.38 5.39 -0.61
CA ASP A 93 -24.04 4.11 -0.89
C ASP A 93 -23.18 2.89 -0.58
N ALA A 94 -21.84 3.04 -0.65
CA ALA A 94 -20.91 1.96 -0.31
C ALA A 94 -20.76 1.78 1.22
N GLY A 95 -21.21 2.73 2.05
CA GLY A 95 -21.01 2.69 3.50
C GLY A 95 -19.53 2.67 3.91
N SER A 96 -18.62 3.00 2.98
CA SER A 96 -17.18 2.93 3.19
C SER A 96 -16.72 3.95 4.21
N VAL A 97 -15.85 3.52 5.09
CA VAL A 97 -15.21 4.38 6.09
C VAL A 97 -14.00 5.09 5.47
N ASN A 98 -13.41 4.50 4.43
CA ASN A 98 -12.23 4.98 3.73
C ASN A 98 -12.48 5.06 2.22
N VAL A 99 -12.00 6.14 1.59
CA VAL A 99 -12.10 6.36 0.14
C VAL A 99 -11.41 5.26 -0.67
N GLN A 100 -10.31 4.69 -0.19
CA GLN A 100 -9.57 3.62 -0.88
C GLN A 100 -10.46 2.41 -1.19
N GLU A 101 -11.30 1.97 -0.24
CA GLU A 101 -12.15 0.78 -0.44
C GLU A 101 -13.04 0.94 -1.67
N THR A 102 -13.71 2.08 -1.80
CA THR A 102 -14.57 2.35 -2.96
C THR A 102 -13.78 2.52 -4.26
N LEU A 103 -12.58 3.13 -4.21
CA LEU A 103 -11.76 3.30 -5.40
C LEU A 103 -11.23 1.96 -5.93
N LEU A 104 -10.83 1.04 -5.05
CA LEU A 104 -10.31 -0.27 -5.45
C LEU A 104 -11.37 -1.21 -6.07
N GLU A 105 -12.66 -0.95 -5.88
CA GLU A 105 -13.73 -1.61 -6.62
C GLU A 105 -13.67 -1.29 -8.12
N ASN A 106 -13.20 -0.09 -8.48
CA ASN A 106 -13.09 0.32 -9.87
C ASN A 106 -11.93 -0.42 -10.56
N PRO A 107 -12.17 -1.14 -11.67
CA PRO A 107 -11.20 -2.02 -12.31
C PRO A 107 -9.97 -1.32 -12.91
N VAL A 108 -9.95 0.00 -13.03
CA VAL A 108 -8.77 0.75 -13.51
C VAL A 108 -7.68 0.85 -12.44
N PHE A 109 -8.01 0.62 -11.16
CA PHE A 109 -7.03 0.56 -10.08
C PHE A 109 -6.48 -0.85 -9.94
N GLY A 110 -5.17 -0.94 -9.86
CA GLY A 110 -4.44 -2.16 -9.55
C GLY A 110 -4.40 -2.48 -8.05
N THR A 111 -3.52 -3.42 -7.70
CA THR A 111 -3.25 -3.77 -6.31
C THR A 111 -2.59 -2.60 -5.60
N PRO A 112 -3.12 -2.12 -4.45
CA PRO A 112 -2.54 -0.97 -3.78
C PRO A 112 -1.18 -1.31 -3.18
N ALA A 113 -0.20 -0.41 -3.33
CA ALA A 113 1.10 -0.56 -2.69
C ALA A 113 0.96 -0.63 -1.15
N LEU A 114 0.03 0.14 -0.58
CA LEU A 114 -0.26 0.17 0.86
C LEU A 114 -1.76 0.14 1.12
N SER A 115 -2.16 -0.73 2.03
CA SER A 115 -3.50 -0.86 2.56
C SER A 115 -3.46 -1.38 4.00
N ARG A 116 -4.59 -1.44 4.68
CA ARG A 116 -4.67 -2.07 5.99
C ARG A 116 -4.47 -3.59 5.95
N THR A 117 -4.56 -4.22 4.78
CA THR A 117 -4.46 -5.69 4.62
C THR A 117 -3.09 -6.17 4.11
N ASN A 118 -2.17 -5.26 3.73
CA ASN A 118 -0.82 -5.62 3.29
C ASN A 118 0.32 -4.92 4.05
N SER A 119 0.01 -4.08 5.06
CA SER A 119 1.02 -3.28 5.77
C SER A 119 1.47 -3.84 7.13
N ALA A 120 1.02 -5.04 7.53
CA ALA A 120 1.33 -5.62 8.83
C ALA A 120 2.83 -5.97 9.03
N PHE A 121 3.56 -6.23 7.96
CA PHE A 121 4.98 -6.62 7.99
C PHE A 121 5.95 -5.47 7.69
N LEU A 122 5.43 -4.29 7.36
CA LEU A 122 6.26 -3.16 6.96
C LEU A 122 6.93 -2.49 8.16
N THR A 123 8.11 -1.94 7.93
CA THR A 123 8.86 -1.16 8.92
C THR A 123 8.38 0.28 9.02
N SER A 124 7.77 0.80 7.96
CA SER A 124 7.14 2.13 7.88
C SER A 124 5.86 2.07 7.05
N GLY A 125 5.01 3.09 7.11
CA GLY A 125 3.77 3.17 6.32
C GLY A 125 2.63 2.26 6.80
N THR A 126 2.72 1.67 8.00
CA THR A 126 1.65 0.82 8.55
C THR A 126 0.33 1.61 8.63
N GLY A 127 -0.73 1.04 8.02
CA GLY A 127 -2.07 1.62 8.00
C GLY A 127 -2.26 2.79 7.03
N VAL A 128 -1.28 3.15 6.20
CA VAL A 128 -1.45 4.03 5.05
C VAL A 128 -2.34 3.36 4.03
N THR A 129 -3.16 4.16 3.35
CA THR A 129 -4.03 3.71 2.26
C THR A 129 -3.66 4.45 0.98
N SER A 130 -3.11 3.74 0.01
CA SER A 130 -2.68 4.27 -1.28
C SER A 130 -3.49 3.71 -2.43
N ILE A 131 -3.38 4.32 -3.60
CA ILE A 131 -3.95 3.85 -4.85
C ILE A 131 -2.88 3.73 -5.92
N ASP A 132 -3.12 2.84 -6.85
CA ASP A 132 -2.27 2.59 -8.00
C ASP A 132 -3.14 2.46 -9.26
N LEU A 133 -2.93 3.32 -10.24
CA LEU A 133 -3.61 3.23 -11.52
C LEU A 133 -2.84 2.26 -12.44
N ARG A 134 -3.55 1.22 -12.90
CA ARG A 134 -3.06 0.26 -13.91
C ARG A 134 -1.85 -0.58 -13.50
N ASP A 135 -1.63 -0.79 -12.19
CA ASP A 135 -0.45 -1.49 -11.65
C ASP A 135 0.90 -0.87 -12.11
N LEU A 136 0.94 0.46 -12.28
CA LEU A 136 2.17 1.17 -12.67
C LEU A 136 2.92 1.76 -11.47
N GLY A 137 2.39 1.59 -10.27
CA GLY A 137 2.95 2.06 -9.00
C GLY A 137 2.33 3.36 -8.50
N SER A 138 2.19 3.46 -7.17
CA SER A 138 1.60 4.65 -6.50
C SER A 138 2.40 5.93 -6.76
N ASN A 139 3.71 5.85 -6.99
CA ASN A 139 4.56 6.99 -7.36
C ASN A 139 4.31 7.53 -8.78
N ARG A 140 3.52 6.83 -9.60
CA ARG A 140 3.12 7.22 -10.97
C ARG A 140 1.64 7.58 -11.08
N THR A 141 0.94 7.60 -9.92
CA THR A 141 -0.47 7.99 -9.78
C THR A 141 -0.57 9.27 -8.97
N LEU A 142 -0.86 10.38 -9.63
CA LEU A 142 -0.94 11.69 -8.96
C LEU A 142 -2.28 11.86 -8.25
N VAL A 143 -2.25 12.15 -6.94
CA VAL A 143 -3.44 12.47 -6.14
C VAL A 143 -3.52 13.98 -5.88
N LEU A 144 -4.67 14.57 -6.16
CA LEU A 144 -4.94 15.99 -6.00
C LEU A 144 -6.19 16.22 -5.14
N ILE A 145 -6.27 17.40 -4.50
CA ILE A 145 -7.49 17.97 -3.94
C ILE A 145 -7.76 19.30 -4.63
N ASP A 146 -8.90 19.41 -5.29
CA ASP A 146 -9.30 20.61 -6.08
C ASP A 146 -8.17 21.06 -7.05
N GLY A 147 -7.52 20.10 -7.71
CA GLY A 147 -6.44 20.37 -8.65
C GLY A 147 -5.09 20.77 -8.01
N ARG A 148 -4.96 20.71 -6.67
CA ARG A 148 -3.75 21.04 -5.89
C ARG A 148 -3.11 19.78 -5.32
N ARG A 149 -1.78 19.73 -5.32
CA ARG A 149 -1.01 18.60 -4.77
C ARG A 149 -1.24 18.42 -3.28
N VAL A 150 -1.06 17.18 -2.82
CA VAL A 150 -1.12 16.78 -1.41
C VAL A 150 0.26 16.28 -1.01
N VAL A 151 0.70 16.64 0.20
CA VAL A 151 1.99 16.15 0.74
C VAL A 151 1.96 14.63 0.86
N ALA A 152 3.06 13.99 0.48
CA ALA A 152 3.24 12.55 0.63
C ALA A 152 3.14 12.11 2.10
N SER A 153 2.78 10.87 2.32
CA SER A 153 2.60 10.30 3.67
C SER A 153 3.52 9.11 3.95
N VAL A 154 4.32 8.72 2.96
CA VAL A 154 5.34 7.68 3.09
C VAL A 154 6.70 8.32 2.88
N PRO A 155 7.65 8.13 3.80
CA PRO A 155 8.98 8.75 3.71
C PRO A 155 9.65 8.46 2.38
N GLY A 156 10.32 9.48 1.84
CA GLY A 156 11.07 9.38 0.60
C GLY A 156 10.24 9.18 -0.67
N SER A 157 8.93 8.87 -0.59
CA SER A 157 8.07 8.61 -1.75
C SER A 157 7.14 9.78 -2.07
N GLN A 158 6.33 9.65 -3.14
CA GLN A 158 5.26 10.58 -3.50
C GLN A 158 3.86 10.02 -3.16
N THR A 159 3.80 8.93 -2.40
CA THR A 159 2.55 8.24 -2.05
C THR A 159 1.73 9.04 -1.05
N VAL A 160 0.49 9.38 -1.42
CA VAL A 160 -0.48 10.08 -0.58
C VAL A 160 -1.34 9.09 0.19
N ASP A 161 -1.57 9.36 1.49
CA ASP A 161 -2.48 8.60 2.34
C ASP A 161 -3.93 9.10 2.18
N LEU A 162 -4.82 8.26 1.65
CA LEU A 162 -6.23 8.60 1.49
C LEU A 162 -7.02 8.66 2.82
N ASN A 163 -6.43 8.21 3.92
CA ASN A 163 -7.01 8.37 5.26
C ASN A 163 -7.20 9.84 5.69
N VAL A 164 -6.49 10.77 5.04
CA VAL A 164 -6.56 12.20 5.37
C VAL A 164 -7.75 12.93 4.73
N MET A 165 -8.54 12.23 3.89
CA MET A 165 -9.62 12.81 3.12
C MET A 165 -10.94 12.81 3.90
N PRO A 166 -11.59 13.98 4.14
CA PRO A 166 -12.92 14.04 4.73
C PRO A 166 -13.98 13.61 3.72
N THR A 167 -14.46 12.39 3.80
CA THR A 167 -15.41 11.80 2.83
C THR A 167 -16.67 12.66 2.64
N GLN A 168 -17.14 13.36 3.68
CA GLN A 168 -18.31 14.23 3.63
C GLN A 168 -18.09 15.55 2.88
N PHE A 169 -16.82 15.98 2.74
CA PHE A 169 -16.48 17.13 1.91
C PHE A 169 -16.45 16.78 0.42
N ILE A 170 -16.33 15.52 0.09
CA ILE A 170 -16.21 15.08 -1.29
C ILE A 170 -17.52 15.31 -2.02
N ASP A 171 -17.48 16.10 -3.08
CA ASP A 171 -18.53 16.24 -4.08
C ASP A 171 -18.42 15.12 -5.12
N ARG A 172 -17.21 14.95 -5.66
CA ARG A 172 -16.87 13.91 -6.61
C ARG A 172 -15.38 13.57 -6.59
N ILE A 173 -15.04 12.43 -7.16
CA ILE A 173 -13.66 12.03 -7.44
C ILE A 173 -13.54 11.83 -8.95
N ASP A 174 -12.66 12.59 -9.55
CA ASP A 174 -12.34 12.54 -10.96
C ASP A 174 -11.13 11.62 -11.15
N VAL A 175 -11.29 10.53 -11.89
CA VAL A 175 -10.22 9.57 -12.22
C VAL A 175 -9.88 9.72 -13.69
N LEU A 176 -8.79 10.42 -13.97
CA LEU A 176 -8.23 10.61 -15.29
C LEU A 176 -7.18 9.54 -15.57
N THR A 177 -7.38 8.72 -16.60
CA THR A 177 -6.44 7.66 -16.98
C THR A 177 -5.60 8.03 -18.19
N GLY A 178 -4.28 7.79 -18.10
CA GLY A 178 -3.29 8.17 -19.11
C GLY A 178 -2.43 9.36 -18.72
N GLY A 179 -1.34 9.57 -19.46
CA GLY A 179 -0.34 10.59 -19.14
C GLY A 179 -0.89 12.01 -19.11
N ALA A 180 -0.74 12.70 -17.99
CA ALA A 180 -1.24 14.06 -17.75
C ALA A 180 -0.17 15.01 -17.17
N SER A 181 1.11 14.66 -17.25
CA SER A 181 2.22 15.49 -16.72
C SER A 181 2.31 16.87 -17.36
N SER A 182 1.85 17.03 -18.60
CA SER A 182 1.79 18.35 -19.28
C SER A 182 0.82 19.33 -18.61
N LEU A 183 -0.18 18.82 -17.86
CA LEU A 183 -1.17 19.64 -17.16
C LEU A 183 -0.89 19.74 -15.66
N TYR A 184 -0.39 18.65 -15.03
CA TYR A 184 -0.32 18.53 -13.59
C TYR A 184 1.12 18.31 -13.05
N GLY A 185 2.13 18.23 -13.94
CA GLY A 185 3.53 18.01 -13.58
C GLY A 185 3.91 16.55 -13.38
N SER A 186 5.07 16.30 -12.77
CA SER A 186 5.60 14.96 -12.46
C SER A 186 4.57 14.08 -11.77
N ASP A 187 4.74 12.77 -11.87
CA ASP A 187 3.96 11.72 -11.20
C ASP A 187 2.60 11.41 -11.86
N ALA A 188 2.09 12.28 -12.74
CA ALA A 188 0.88 12.04 -13.53
C ALA A 188 1.18 11.17 -14.77
N VAL A 189 1.79 10.00 -14.57
CA VAL A 189 2.21 9.06 -15.63
C VAL A 189 1.11 8.07 -15.97
N ALA A 190 0.62 7.36 -14.97
CA ALA A 190 -0.53 6.45 -15.09
C ALA A 190 -1.86 7.22 -15.17
N GLY A 191 -1.91 8.37 -14.52
CA GLY A 191 -3.07 9.24 -14.48
C GLY A 191 -3.12 10.13 -13.25
N VAL A 192 -4.31 10.71 -13.04
CA VAL A 192 -4.59 11.65 -11.94
C VAL A 192 -5.88 11.24 -11.24
N VAL A 193 -5.86 11.23 -9.91
CA VAL A 193 -7.07 11.11 -9.09
C VAL A 193 -7.26 12.43 -8.37
N ASN A 194 -8.25 13.21 -8.82
CA ASN A 194 -8.55 14.52 -8.28
C ASN A 194 -9.81 14.46 -7.42
N ILE A 195 -9.65 14.73 -6.14
CA ILE A 195 -10.73 14.75 -5.16
C ILE A 195 -11.29 16.17 -5.13
N VAL A 196 -12.51 16.34 -5.62
CA VAL A 196 -13.17 17.64 -5.68
C VAL A 196 -14.08 17.77 -4.46
N TYR A 197 -13.88 18.85 -3.70
CA TYR A 197 -14.67 19.13 -2.51
C TYR A 197 -15.89 20.00 -2.81
N LYS A 198 -16.96 19.81 -2.02
CA LYS A 198 -18.17 20.63 -2.04
C LYS A 198 -17.84 22.11 -1.85
N LYS A 199 -18.53 22.97 -2.58
CA LYS A 199 -18.49 24.43 -2.43
C LYS A 199 -19.82 24.91 -1.87
N ASN A 200 -19.81 26.00 -1.13
CA ASN A 200 -21.01 26.74 -0.68
C ASN A 200 -22.05 25.85 0.04
N PHE A 201 -21.60 24.95 0.92
CA PHE A 201 -22.51 24.14 1.72
C PHE A 201 -23.17 24.97 2.82
N GLU A 202 -24.49 24.88 2.95
CA GLU A 202 -25.30 25.51 4.00
C GLU A 202 -26.09 24.43 4.75
N GLY A 203 -26.08 24.49 6.07
CA GLY A 203 -26.79 23.55 6.92
C GLY A 203 -25.89 22.70 7.81
N ILE A 204 -26.44 21.63 8.35
CA ILE A 204 -25.77 20.68 9.23
C ILE A 204 -26.01 19.26 8.70
N THR A 205 -24.94 18.54 8.42
CA THR A 205 -24.99 17.12 8.12
C THR A 205 -24.27 16.34 9.20
N ALA A 206 -24.92 15.32 9.75
CA ALA A 206 -24.29 14.41 10.70
C ALA A 206 -24.53 12.96 10.27
N ASN A 207 -23.55 12.08 10.46
CA ASN A 207 -23.64 10.66 10.20
C ASN A 207 -23.05 9.86 11.36
N ALA A 208 -23.70 8.76 11.72
CA ALA A 208 -23.18 7.78 12.65
C ALA A 208 -23.45 6.37 12.11
N GLN A 209 -22.42 5.54 12.05
CA GLN A 209 -22.45 4.18 11.52
C GLN A 209 -21.73 3.21 12.45
N TYR A 210 -22.26 2.02 12.52
CA TYR A 210 -21.60 0.84 13.12
C TYR A 210 -21.72 -0.35 12.17
N GLY A 211 -20.66 -1.15 12.10
CA GLY A 211 -20.65 -2.40 11.35
C GLY A 211 -19.73 -3.44 12.00
N ALA A 212 -19.97 -4.70 11.67
CA ALA A 212 -19.17 -5.84 12.10
C ALA A 212 -19.30 -6.98 11.08
N THR A 213 -18.32 -7.90 11.09
CA THR A 213 -18.40 -9.12 10.27
C THR A 213 -19.41 -10.11 10.84
N GLU A 214 -19.80 -11.12 10.06
CA GLU A 214 -20.67 -12.20 10.51
C GLU A 214 -20.07 -12.98 11.67
N GLU A 215 -18.74 -13.08 11.76
CA GLU A 215 -18.00 -13.71 12.85
C GLU A 215 -18.04 -12.87 14.15
N GLY A 216 -18.53 -11.62 14.12
CA GLY A 216 -18.63 -10.71 15.24
C GLY A 216 -17.30 -10.10 15.65
N ASP A 217 -16.45 -9.83 14.70
CA ASP A 217 -15.15 -9.18 14.84
C ASP A 217 -14.96 -8.05 13.80
N SER A 218 -13.79 -7.44 13.77
CA SER A 218 -13.43 -6.34 12.84
C SER A 218 -14.45 -5.21 12.85
N ASP A 219 -14.83 -4.79 14.04
CA ASP A 219 -15.80 -3.71 14.26
C ASP A 219 -15.39 -2.42 13.57
N ARG A 220 -16.37 -1.74 12.98
CA ARG A 220 -16.20 -0.45 12.31
C ARG A 220 -17.12 0.58 12.95
N TYR A 221 -16.57 1.73 13.30
CA TYR A 221 -17.31 2.87 13.85
C TYR A 221 -17.00 4.11 13.03
N GLN A 222 -18.01 4.87 12.72
CA GLN A 222 -17.87 6.18 12.12
C GLN A 222 -18.86 7.14 12.75
N ALA A 223 -18.39 8.34 13.09
CA ALA A 223 -19.24 9.46 13.50
C ALA A 223 -18.64 10.75 12.97
N ASN A 224 -19.45 11.55 12.30
CA ASN A 224 -18.98 12.80 11.73
C ASN A 224 -20.09 13.85 11.71
N VAL A 225 -19.68 15.11 11.71
CA VAL A 225 -20.56 16.26 11.58
C VAL A 225 -19.91 17.32 10.69
N THR A 226 -20.68 17.84 9.77
CA THR A 226 -20.31 18.98 8.92
C THR A 226 -21.33 20.09 9.14
N VAL A 227 -20.82 21.29 9.37
CA VAL A 227 -21.63 22.49 9.49
C VAL A 227 -21.16 23.49 8.46
N GLY A 228 -22.07 24.07 7.72
CA GLY A 228 -21.80 25.13 6.76
C GLY A 228 -22.76 26.29 6.91
N SER A 229 -22.29 27.49 6.62
CA SER A 229 -23.12 28.68 6.67
C SER A 229 -22.64 29.73 5.69
N ASN A 230 -23.59 30.31 4.98
CA ASN A 230 -23.36 31.54 4.23
C ASN A 230 -23.33 32.74 5.17
N PHE A 231 -22.57 33.76 4.86
CA PHE A 231 -22.45 35.00 5.60
C PHE A 231 -22.27 36.19 4.64
N ALA A 232 -22.39 37.43 5.16
CA ALA A 232 -22.25 38.67 4.41
C ALA A 232 -23.15 38.73 3.17
N ASP A 233 -24.46 38.51 3.36
CA ASP A 233 -25.47 38.51 2.29
C ASP A 233 -25.15 37.52 1.14
N ASN A 234 -24.67 36.31 1.49
CA ASN A 234 -24.23 35.25 0.60
C ASN A 234 -22.89 35.48 -0.14
N SER A 235 -22.18 36.57 0.17
CA SER A 235 -20.85 36.82 -0.40
C SER A 235 -19.76 35.93 0.20
N GLY A 236 -20.06 35.12 1.21
CA GLY A 236 -19.09 34.19 1.78
C GLY A 236 -19.74 32.92 2.27
N ASN A 237 -18.97 31.82 2.24
CA ASN A 237 -19.35 30.54 2.83
C ASN A 237 -18.21 30.01 3.68
N ILE A 238 -18.53 29.34 4.79
CA ILE A 238 -17.60 28.61 5.62
C ILE A 238 -18.19 27.26 5.96
N MET A 239 -17.36 26.22 5.80
CA MET A 239 -17.67 24.84 6.20
C MET A 239 -16.67 24.37 7.23
N VAL A 240 -17.15 23.62 8.22
CA VAL A 240 -16.33 22.98 9.26
C VAL A 240 -16.77 21.53 9.42
N HIS A 241 -15.82 20.63 9.49
CA HIS A 241 -16.05 19.19 9.63
C HIS A 241 -15.26 18.62 10.79
N PHE A 242 -15.91 17.74 11.55
CA PHE A 242 -15.29 16.87 12.55
C PHE A 242 -15.65 15.42 12.25
N GLY A 243 -14.65 14.57 12.15
CA GLY A 243 -14.81 13.15 11.90
C GLY A 243 -14.05 12.29 12.89
N TYR A 244 -14.67 11.19 13.29
CA TYR A 244 -14.04 10.09 14.02
C TYR A 244 -14.37 8.79 13.31
N SER A 245 -13.37 7.96 13.07
CA SER A 245 -13.59 6.60 12.63
C SER A 245 -12.59 5.64 13.27
N LYS A 246 -13.04 4.41 13.45
CA LYS A 246 -12.24 3.30 13.95
C LYS A 246 -12.61 2.04 13.20
N GLU A 247 -11.60 1.33 12.74
CA GLU A 247 -11.70 0.02 12.13
C GLU A 247 -10.82 -0.92 12.94
N ASP A 248 -11.42 -1.93 13.56
CA ASP A 248 -10.67 -2.91 14.34
C ASP A 248 -9.87 -3.84 13.42
N GLY A 249 -8.76 -4.36 13.93
CA GLY A 249 -7.88 -5.28 13.22
C GLY A 249 -8.47 -6.69 13.12
N LEU A 250 -7.82 -7.51 12.29
CA LEU A 250 -8.13 -8.92 12.14
C LEU A 250 -6.83 -9.71 12.24
N LEU A 251 -6.86 -10.83 12.98
CA LEU A 251 -5.72 -11.75 13.07
C LEU A 251 -5.95 -12.95 12.13
N SER A 252 -4.87 -13.50 11.59
CA SER A 252 -4.93 -14.66 10.69
C SER A 252 -5.62 -15.87 11.32
N ARG A 253 -5.48 -16.07 12.64
CA ARG A 253 -6.14 -17.15 13.38
C ARG A 253 -7.67 -17.05 13.41
N ASP A 254 -8.22 -15.87 13.12
CA ASP A 254 -9.66 -15.61 13.22
C ASP A 254 -10.39 -15.92 11.91
N ARG A 255 -9.68 -16.40 10.88
CA ARG A 255 -10.25 -16.85 9.60
C ARG A 255 -9.81 -18.28 9.28
N LYS A 256 -10.77 -19.11 8.89
CA LYS A 256 -10.58 -20.54 8.61
C LYS A 256 -9.51 -20.80 7.53
N GLY A 257 -9.40 -19.96 6.52
CA GLY A 257 -8.43 -20.11 5.44
C GLY A 257 -7.00 -19.72 5.83
N THR A 258 -6.84 -18.86 6.85
CA THR A 258 -5.53 -18.28 7.20
C THR A 258 -5.01 -18.68 8.58
N GLN A 259 -5.77 -19.45 9.37
CA GLN A 259 -5.46 -19.79 10.78
C GLN A 259 -4.24 -20.70 10.96
N THR A 260 -3.76 -21.35 9.92
CA THR A 260 -2.67 -22.34 9.98
C THR A 260 -1.62 -21.99 8.95
N ASP A 261 -0.35 -21.96 9.36
CA ASP A 261 0.75 -21.90 8.39
C ASP A 261 0.62 -23.08 7.44
N ALA A 262 0.48 -22.80 6.16
CA ALA A 262 0.30 -23.79 5.11
C ALA A 262 1.38 -23.66 4.04
N PHE A 263 1.77 -24.78 3.46
CA PHE A 263 2.69 -24.85 2.33
C PHE A 263 2.05 -25.65 1.20
N SER A 264 2.32 -25.23 -0.03
CA SER A 264 1.80 -25.91 -1.21
C SER A 264 2.33 -27.35 -1.30
N LEU A 265 1.42 -28.32 -1.36
CA LEU A 265 1.78 -29.72 -1.53
C LEU A 265 2.43 -29.96 -2.89
N GLY A 266 2.04 -29.21 -3.92
CA GLY A 266 2.64 -29.25 -5.24
C GLY A 266 4.13 -28.91 -5.23
N ARG A 267 4.56 -27.99 -4.35
CA ARG A 267 5.99 -27.67 -4.15
C ARG A 267 6.74 -28.81 -3.46
N LEU A 268 6.10 -29.48 -2.53
CA LEU A 268 6.75 -30.57 -1.77
C LEU A 268 6.89 -31.86 -2.61
N ASN A 269 5.89 -32.17 -3.43
CA ASN A 269 5.84 -33.41 -4.20
C ASN A 269 6.23 -33.26 -5.68
N GLY A 270 6.46 -32.03 -6.14
CA GLY A 270 6.77 -31.71 -7.54
C GLY A 270 5.57 -31.82 -8.50
N ASN A 271 4.34 -32.01 -7.96
CA ASN A 271 3.14 -32.07 -8.77
C ASN A 271 2.52 -30.68 -8.93
N ILE A 272 2.75 -30.07 -10.05
CA ILE A 272 2.34 -28.68 -10.34
C ILE A 272 0.82 -28.47 -10.22
N SER A 273 0.00 -29.48 -10.52
CA SER A 273 -1.47 -29.37 -10.42
C SER A 273 -1.96 -29.15 -8.99
N ASP A 274 -1.13 -29.49 -8.00
CA ASP A 274 -1.48 -29.40 -6.59
C ASP A 274 -1.06 -28.06 -5.94
N LEU A 275 -0.45 -27.14 -6.69
CA LEU A 275 0.10 -25.88 -6.15
C LEU A 275 -0.91 -25.05 -5.37
N TYR A 276 -2.16 -24.96 -5.86
CA TYR A 276 -3.24 -24.17 -5.22
C TYR A 276 -4.42 -25.01 -4.75
N THR A 277 -4.40 -26.33 -5.02
CA THR A 277 -5.53 -27.20 -4.70
C THR A 277 -5.29 -28.04 -3.46
N GLU A 278 -4.02 -28.39 -3.20
CA GLU A 278 -3.63 -29.17 -2.04
C GLU A 278 -2.52 -28.50 -1.26
N TYR A 279 -2.66 -28.52 0.06
CA TYR A 279 -1.70 -27.93 0.99
C TYR A 279 -1.62 -28.77 2.26
N THR A 280 -0.50 -28.62 2.98
CA THR A 280 -0.23 -29.24 4.26
C THR A 280 0.15 -28.19 5.29
N PRO A 281 -0.14 -28.39 6.57
CA PRO A 281 0.45 -27.56 7.62
C PRO A 281 1.98 -27.54 7.47
N TYR A 282 2.56 -26.33 7.51
CA TYR A 282 4.01 -26.15 7.39
C TYR A 282 4.46 -25.11 8.41
N TYR A 283 4.89 -25.57 9.56
CA TYR A 283 5.20 -24.73 10.70
C TYR A 283 6.65 -24.21 10.66
N SER A 284 6.90 -23.12 11.38
CA SER A 284 8.24 -22.58 11.52
C SER A 284 9.16 -23.55 12.26
N SER A 285 10.36 -23.76 11.72
CA SER A 285 11.42 -24.62 12.30
C SER A 285 12.15 -24.00 13.51
N TYR A 286 11.63 -22.87 14.04
CA TYR A 286 12.11 -22.25 15.27
C TYR A 286 11.15 -22.60 16.42
N PRO A 287 11.39 -23.71 17.12
CA PRO A 287 10.51 -24.13 18.21
C PRO A 287 10.71 -23.25 19.45
N THR A 288 9.66 -23.14 20.28
CA THR A 288 9.71 -22.34 21.50
C THR A 288 10.63 -22.93 22.58
N GLN A 289 10.79 -24.25 22.53
CA GLN A 289 11.66 -24.99 23.44
C GLN A 289 13.16 -24.86 23.10
N GLY A 290 13.46 -24.36 21.91
CA GLY A 290 14.80 -24.33 21.35
C GLY A 290 15.19 -25.63 20.67
N ARG A 291 15.98 -25.50 19.61
CA ARG A 291 16.70 -26.53 18.89
C ARG A 291 18.18 -26.25 19.06
N PHE A 292 18.94 -27.21 19.54
CA PHE A 292 20.37 -27.09 19.85
C PHE A 292 21.14 -28.05 18.97
N ILE A 293 22.08 -27.52 18.22
CA ILE A 293 22.80 -28.18 17.16
C ILE A 293 24.24 -28.38 17.63
N VAL A 294 24.74 -29.58 17.57
CA VAL A 294 26.11 -29.94 17.96
C VAL A 294 26.79 -30.69 16.82
N ASP A 295 28.11 -30.73 16.87
CA ASP A 295 28.94 -31.51 15.94
C ASP A 295 28.64 -31.22 14.45
N GLY A 296 28.59 -29.93 14.11
CA GLY A 296 28.34 -29.48 12.74
C GLY A 296 26.96 -29.84 12.16
N GLY A 297 26.00 -30.23 12.98
CA GLY A 297 24.64 -30.51 12.54
C GLY A 297 24.22 -31.98 12.57
N ASP A 298 25.16 -32.91 12.80
CA ASP A 298 24.91 -34.37 12.81
C ASP A 298 24.04 -34.78 14.02
N THR A 299 24.16 -34.06 15.15
CA THR A 299 23.37 -34.29 16.35
C THR A 299 22.62 -33.02 16.72
N GLN A 300 21.32 -33.15 17.01
CA GLN A 300 20.45 -32.04 17.43
C GLN A 300 19.55 -32.43 18.57
N PHE A 301 19.36 -31.50 19.51
CA PHE A 301 18.54 -31.67 20.71
C PHE A 301 17.41 -30.66 20.78
N THR A 302 16.30 -31.07 21.41
CA THR A 302 15.19 -30.19 21.80
C THR A 302 14.61 -30.67 23.12
N TYR A 303 13.56 -29.96 23.57
CA TYR A 303 12.80 -30.37 24.77
C TYR A 303 11.40 -30.85 24.41
N SER A 304 10.93 -31.90 25.03
CA SER A 304 9.54 -32.32 24.97
C SER A 304 8.63 -31.27 25.64
N PRO A 305 7.32 -31.30 25.41
CA PRO A 305 6.36 -30.43 26.13
C PRO A 305 6.41 -30.57 27.64
N ASP A 306 6.86 -31.76 28.17
CA ASP A 306 7.04 -32.01 29.60
C ASP A 306 8.40 -31.52 30.15
N GLY A 307 9.18 -30.80 29.31
CA GLY A 307 10.48 -30.22 29.71
C GLY A 307 11.67 -31.20 29.74
N ASN A 308 11.54 -32.40 29.19
CA ASN A 308 12.65 -33.34 29.12
C ASN A 308 13.48 -33.16 27.84
N LEU A 309 14.81 -33.13 28.00
CA LEU A 309 15.72 -33.09 26.87
C LEU A 309 15.63 -34.39 26.06
N GLN A 310 15.55 -34.25 24.71
CA GLN A 310 15.46 -35.38 23.78
C GLN A 310 16.20 -35.09 22.48
N ASP A 311 16.55 -36.14 21.73
CA ASP A 311 17.03 -36.05 20.38
C ASP A 311 15.95 -35.48 19.45
N CYS A 312 16.37 -34.64 18.47
CA CYS A 312 15.47 -34.14 17.38
C CYS A 312 15.02 -35.26 16.46
N PHE A 313 15.94 -36.15 16.08
CA PHE A 313 15.70 -37.20 15.09
C PHE A 313 15.55 -38.55 15.82
N THR A 314 14.34 -38.96 16.02
CA THR A 314 14.00 -40.26 16.64
C THR A 314 13.39 -41.22 15.63
N THR A 315 13.22 -42.47 16.00
CA THR A 315 12.48 -43.45 15.19
C THR A 315 11.02 -43.08 14.94
N ASN A 316 10.50 -42.10 15.68
CA ASN A 316 9.12 -41.59 15.57
C ASN A 316 9.04 -40.30 14.69
N GLY A 317 10.13 -39.89 14.05
CA GLY A 317 10.18 -38.72 13.17
C GLY A 317 10.98 -37.56 13.75
N ASP A 318 10.85 -36.40 13.14
CA ASP A 318 11.51 -35.16 13.53
C ASP A 318 10.75 -34.47 14.68
N SER A 319 11.30 -34.54 15.89
CA SER A 319 10.75 -33.89 17.08
C SER A 319 11.10 -32.39 17.19
N CYS A 320 12.00 -31.88 16.33
CA CYS A 320 12.37 -30.48 16.27
C CYS A 320 11.52 -29.65 15.27
N GLY A 321 10.74 -30.34 14.43
CA GLY A 321 9.96 -29.67 13.40
C GLY A 321 10.80 -29.01 12.31
N THR A 322 11.99 -29.56 12.00
CA THR A 322 12.91 -29.01 10.98
C THR A 322 12.37 -29.19 9.57
N ASP A 323 11.49 -30.19 9.36
CA ASP A 323 10.80 -30.45 8.11
C ASP A 323 9.56 -29.56 7.90
N GLY A 324 9.20 -28.74 8.90
CA GLY A 324 8.00 -27.89 8.89
C GLY A 324 6.66 -28.64 8.99
N VAL A 325 6.67 -29.98 8.88
CA VAL A 325 5.46 -30.81 8.82
C VAL A 325 5.09 -31.43 10.18
N GLY A 326 6.07 -31.51 11.08
CA GLY A 326 5.89 -32.14 12.39
C GLY A 326 5.04 -31.32 13.37
N PRO A 327 4.44 -32.00 14.40
CA PRO A 327 3.56 -31.35 15.38
C PRO A 327 4.27 -30.36 16.32
N ASN A 328 5.60 -30.32 16.29
CA ASN A 328 6.45 -29.51 17.18
C ASN A 328 6.86 -28.18 16.56
N GLY A 329 6.45 -27.89 15.33
CA GLY A 329 6.67 -26.61 14.69
C GLY A 329 5.80 -25.49 15.28
N PHE A 330 6.19 -24.26 15.05
CA PHE A 330 5.50 -23.08 15.57
C PHE A 330 4.56 -22.47 14.52
N ASN A 331 3.24 -22.47 14.78
CA ASN A 331 2.24 -21.83 13.90
C ASN A 331 2.26 -20.31 14.08
N ARG A 332 2.82 -19.59 13.12
CA ARG A 332 2.95 -18.13 13.10
C ARG A 332 1.59 -17.45 12.98
N GLN A 333 0.62 -18.08 12.31
CA GLN A 333 -0.71 -17.51 12.04
C GLN A 333 -1.52 -17.24 13.32
N ASN A 334 -1.16 -17.88 14.44
CA ASN A 334 -1.77 -17.59 15.73
C ASN A 334 -1.53 -16.15 16.22
N TYR A 335 -0.55 -15.46 15.66
CA TYR A 335 -0.07 -14.17 16.13
C TYR A 335 -0.18 -13.06 15.08
N ARG A 336 -0.20 -13.40 13.77
CA ARG A 336 -0.08 -12.46 12.67
C ARG A 336 -1.32 -11.63 12.45
N THR A 337 -1.14 -10.34 12.31
CA THR A 337 -2.17 -9.41 11.85
C THR A 337 -2.45 -9.66 10.37
N LEU A 338 -3.73 -9.89 10.04
CA LEU A 338 -4.24 -10.02 8.68
C LEU A 338 -4.73 -8.67 8.15
N ALA A 339 -5.39 -7.88 9.00
CA ALA A 339 -5.71 -6.48 8.72
C ALA A 339 -5.33 -5.61 9.92
N VAL A 340 -4.58 -4.54 9.68
CA VAL A 340 -4.18 -3.62 10.74
C VAL A 340 -5.38 -2.78 11.19
N PRO A 341 -5.56 -2.52 12.51
CA PRO A 341 -6.55 -1.58 12.98
C PRO A 341 -6.13 -0.16 12.63
N VAL A 342 -7.11 0.68 12.26
CA VAL A 342 -6.91 2.09 11.95
C VAL A 342 -7.92 2.92 12.71
N LYS A 343 -7.45 3.97 13.40
CA LYS A 343 -8.27 4.93 14.12
C LYS A 343 -7.91 6.33 13.62
N ARG A 344 -8.93 7.14 13.31
CA ARG A 344 -8.76 8.48 12.74
C ARG A 344 -9.55 9.50 13.50
N TYR A 345 -8.94 10.67 13.68
CA TYR A 345 -9.59 11.92 14.09
C TYR A 345 -9.31 12.96 13.01
N LEU A 346 -10.35 13.51 12.45
CA LEU A 346 -10.25 14.42 11.35
C LEU A 346 -10.96 15.74 11.67
N PHE A 347 -10.28 16.84 11.45
CA PHE A 347 -10.80 18.17 11.44
C PHE A 347 -10.52 18.80 10.09
N ALA A 348 -11.53 19.38 9.44
CA ALA A 348 -11.35 20.11 8.21
C ALA A 348 -12.20 21.37 8.21
N THR A 349 -11.69 22.42 7.59
CA THR A 349 -12.41 23.65 7.34
C THR A 349 -12.11 24.17 5.96
N ARG A 350 -13.08 24.80 5.36
CA ARG A 350 -12.98 25.41 4.04
C ARG A 350 -13.88 26.64 3.99
N GLY A 351 -13.46 27.63 3.24
CA GLY A 351 -14.31 28.80 3.01
C GLY A 351 -13.84 29.65 1.85
N ASN A 352 -14.76 30.44 1.38
CA ASN A 352 -14.55 31.46 0.37
C ASN A 352 -15.23 32.77 0.80
N TYR A 353 -14.72 33.89 0.30
CA TYR A 353 -15.30 35.20 0.53
C TYR A 353 -15.08 36.10 -0.68
N GLU A 354 -16.15 36.55 -1.30
CA GLU A 354 -16.14 37.51 -2.39
C GLU A 354 -15.80 38.90 -1.89
N LEU A 355 -14.61 39.38 -2.20
CA LEU A 355 -14.15 40.70 -1.84
C LEU A 355 -14.81 41.81 -2.73
N ASN A 356 -15.10 41.41 -3.96
CA ASN A 356 -15.89 42.15 -4.93
C ASN A 356 -16.26 41.19 -6.07
N ASP A 357 -17.09 41.64 -7.03
CA ASP A 357 -17.63 40.82 -8.13
C ASP A 357 -16.57 40.05 -8.94
N ASN A 358 -15.30 40.46 -8.90
CA ASN A 358 -14.20 39.87 -9.71
C ASN A 358 -13.06 39.33 -8.85
N LEU A 359 -13.20 39.23 -7.53
CA LEU A 359 -12.13 38.78 -6.64
C LEU A 359 -12.67 38.07 -5.42
N SER A 360 -12.33 36.81 -5.28
CA SER A 360 -12.67 35.99 -4.11
C SER A 360 -11.40 35.54 -3.38
N PHE A 361 -11.49 35.49 -2.06
CA PHE A 361 -10.50 34.89 -1.18
C PHE A 361 -10.93 33.47 -0.85
N ILE A 362 -10.00 32.50 -0.90
CA ILE A 362 -10.22 31.10 -0.55
C ILE A 362 -9.27 30.65 0.54
N PHE A 363 -9.76 29.79 1.43
CA PHE A 363 -8.91 29.12 2.41
C PHE A 363 -9.37 27.69 2.67
N GLU A 364 -8.43 26.81 3.01
CA GLU A 364 -8.66 25.45 3.46
C GLU A 364 -7.70 25.11 4.61
N GLY A 365 -8.17 24.31 5.55
CA GLY A 365 -7.37 23.77 6.63
C GLY A 365 -7.80 22.35 6.94
N THR A 366 -6.83 21.42 6.98
CA THR A 366 -7.08 20.03 7.37
C THR A 366 -6.06 19.59 8.40
N TYR A 367 -6.54 18.97 9.47
CA TYR A 367 -5.77 18.21 10.43
C TYR A 367 -6.34 16.82 10.52
N ASN A 368 -5.51 15.81 10.39
CA ASN A 368 -5.88 14.42 10.61
C ASN A 368 -4.85 13.76 11.52
N LYS A 369 -5.33 13.03 12.53
CA LYS A 369 -4.52 12.10 13.31
C LYS A 369 -4.96 10.68 13.02
N THR A 370 -4.04 9.88 12.47
CA THR A 370 -4.22 8.45 12.25
C THR A 370 -3.36 7.66 13.21
N THR A 371 -3.95 6.70 13.89
CA THR A 371 -3.24 5.72 14.73
C THR A 371 -3.48 4.34 14.18
N SER A 372 -2.41 3.58 13.99
CA SER A 372 -2.45 2.18 13.57
C SER A 372 -1.53 1.32 14.42
N SER A 373 -1.73 0.01 14.39
CA SER A 373 -0.85 -0.92 15.10
C SER A 373 -0.80 -2.27 14.38
N ARG A 374 0.27 -3.01 14.62
CA ARG A 374 0.46 -4.35 14.08
C ARG A 374 0.99 -5.29 15.13
N ILE A 375 0.70 -6.57 14.98
CA ILE A 375 1.23 -7.64 15.82
C ILE A 375 1.66 -8.75 14.88
N ILE A 376 2.90 -9.22 15.04
CA ILE A 376 3.40 -10.42 14.41
C ILE A 376 4.01 -11.34 15.47
N GLU A 377 4.32 -12.56 15.10
CA GLU A 377 4.84 -13.57 16.04
C GLU A 377 6.12 -13.11 16.77
N PRO A 378 6.42 -13.65 17.96
CA PRO A 378 7.65 -13.38 18.70
C PRO A 378 8.90 -13.63 17.85
N PHE A 379 10.01 -13.00 18.21
CA PHE A 379 11.26 -13.10 17.45
C PHE A 379 11.72 -14.57 17.32
N ALA A 380 12.18 -14.93 16.13
CA ALA A 380 12.92 -16.16 15.88
C ALA A 380 14.41 -15.80 15.80
N LEU A 381 15.23 -16.30 16.69
CA LEU A 381 16.67 -16.12 16.68
C LEU A 381 17.41 -17.44 16.59
N SER A 382 18.52 -17.42 15.85
CA SER A 382 19.52 -18.48 15.79
C SER A 382 20.90 -17.95 16.22
N SER A 383 21.82 -18.86 16.48
CA SER A 383 23.21 -18.51 16.68
C SER A 383 23.85 -17.93 15.43
N ASP A 384 23.44 -18.42 14.27
CA ASP A 384 24.01 -18.15 12.94
C ASP A 384 23.22 -17.11 12.12
N GLY A 385 23.80 -16.72 10.98
CA GLY A 385 23.20 -15.81 10.02
C GLY A 385 23.50 -14.34 10.32
N SER A 386 23.24 -13.48 9.35
CA SER A 386 23.57 -12.05 9.41
C SER A 386 22.79 -11.26 10.49
N THR A 387 21.66 -11.80 10.96
CA THR A 387 20.91 -11.32 12.13
C THR A 387 21.02 -12.25 13.34
N GLY A 388 21.90 -13.25 13.25
CA GLY A 388 22.16 -14.18 14.35
C GLY A 388 22.88 -13.53 15.51
N VAL A 389 22.87 -14.23 16.65
CA VAL A 389 23.54 -13.74 17.86
C VAL A 389 25.06 -13.76 17.69
N TYR A 390 25.58 -14.65 16.88
CA TYR A 390 27.01 -14.83 16.59
C TYR A 390 27.25 -14.79 15.07
N PRO A 391 27.17 -13.61 14.45
CA PRO A 391 27.24 -13.52 12.98
C PRO A 391 28.58 -13.94 12.40
N ASP A 392 29.66 -13.82 13.15
CA ASP A 392 31.03 -14.12 12.68
C ASP A 392 31.35 -15.62 12.75
N SER A 393 31.03 -16.29 13.87
CA SER A 393 31.30 -17.72 14.08
C SER A 393 30.10 -18.61 13.74
N GLY A 394 28.87 -18.08 13.88
CA GLY A 394 27.64 -18.84 13.71
C GLY A 394 27.26 -19.72 14.89
N VAL A 395 28.10 -19.82 15.92
CA VAL A 395 27.93 -20.73 17.05
C VAL A 395 28.09 -20.01 18.39
N MET A 396 27.38 -20.50 19.37
CA MET A 396 27.47 -20.04 20.76
C MET A 396 28.56 -20.83 21.51
N PRO A 397 29.62 -20.19 22.01
CA PRO A 397 30.61 -20.88 22.82
C PRO A 397 29.98 -21.33 24.14
N ILE A 398 30.15 -22.59 24.49
CA ILE A 398 29.77 -23.17 25.80
C ILE A 398 30.93 -23.18 26.77
N GLU A 399 32.11 -22.81 26.32
CA GLU A 399 33.32 -22.59 27.10
C GLU A 399 33.86 -21.21 26.81
N ASN A 400 34.49 -20.57 27.78
CA ASN A 400 35.01 -19.22 27.61
C ASN A 400 36.35 -19.06 28.31
N TYR A 401 37.28 -18.28 27.75
CA TYR A 401 38.48 -17.85 28.44
C TYR A 401 38.18 -16.76 29.44
N VAL A 402 38.48 -16.99 30.71
CA VAL A 402 38.32 -16.00 31.76
C VAL A 402 39.64 -15.78 32.48
N VAL A 403 40.03 -14.54 32.65
CA VAL A 403 41.21 -14.15 33.41
C VAL A 403 40.76 -13.74 34.81
N GLN A 404 41.03 -14.57 35.82
CA GLN A 404 40.75 -14.26 37.22
C GLN A 404 42.08 -14.23 38.01
N ASN A 405 42.28 -13.14 38.76
CA ASN A 405 43.51 -12.93 39.54
C ASN A 405 44.82 -13.05 38.71
N GLY A 406 44.76 -12.74 37.43
CA GLY A 406 45.90 -12.79 36.47
C GLY A 406 46.16 -14.22 35.94
N VAL A 407 45.33 -15.17 36.19
CA VAL A 407 45.40 -16.54 35.67
C VAL A 407 44.27 -16.74 34.64
N ALA A 408 44.65 -17.07 33.41
CA ALA A 408 43.69 -17.49 32.38
C ALA A 408 43.24 -18.93 32.62
N SER A 409 41.95 -19.14 32.58
CA SER A 409 41.34 -20.48 32.66
C SER A 409 40.15 -20.60 31.72
N ILE A 410 39.86 -21.78 31.23
CA ILE A 410 38.63 -22.09 30.52
C ILE A 410 37.54 -22.38 31.54
N VAL A 411 36.41 -21.68 31.45
CA VAL A 411 35.21 -21.94 32.27
C VAL A 411 34.10 -22.43 31.40
N SER A 412 33.37 -23.45 31.84
CA SER A 412 32.19 -23.97 31.12
C SER A 412 30.94 -23.21 31.55
N ASN A 413 30.03 -23.02 30.65
CA ASN A 413 28.72 -22.37 30.87
C ASN A 413 27.82 -23.35 31.70
N PRO A 414 27.45 -23.02 32.92
CA PRO A 414 26.71 -23.93 33.81
C PRO A 414 25.25 -24.13 33.41
N LEU A 415 24.71 -23.25 32.50
CA LEU A 415 23.35 -23.37 32.01
C LEU A 415 23.21 -24.48 30.94
N VAL A 416 24.31 -24.90 30.34
CA VAL A 416 24.29 -25.91 29.25
C VAL A 416 24.07 -27.30 29.82
N PRO A 417 23.02 -28.02 29.40
CA PRO A 417 22.77 -29.39 29.84
C PRO A 417 23.94 -30.33 29.57
N SER A 418 24.25 -31.21 30.52
CA SER A 418 25.41 -32.10 30.45
C SER A 418 25.45 -32.98 29.19
N ALA A 419 24.29 -33.41 28.70
CA ALA A 419 24.20 -34.19 27.45
C ALA A 419 24.59 -33.38 26.21
N ILE A 420 24.17 -32.12 26.11
CA ILE A 420 24.55 -31.19 25.03
C ILE A 420 26.05 -30.89 25.14
N ALA A 421 26.53 -30.54 26.34
CA ALA A 421 27.94 -30.24 26.58
C ALA A 421 28.87 -31.42 26.30
N ALA A 422 28.41 -32.67 26.51
CA ALA A 422 29.18 -33.85 26.18
C ALA A 422 29.28 -34.17 24.69
N ALA A 423 28.27 -33.73 23.92
CA ALA A 423 28.22 -33.93 22.47
C ALA A 423 28.84 -32.75 21.68
N ALA A 424 29.02 -31.58 22.30
CA ALA A 424 29.58 -30.40 21.66
C ALA A 424 31.05 -30.53 21.33
N THR A 425 31.47 -30.03 20.17
CA THR A 425 32.83 -29.96 19.66
C THR A 425 33.25 -28.52 19.41
N ASP A 426 34.48 -28.25 19.09
CA ASP A 426 35.02 -27.00 18.61
C ASP A 426 34.74 -26.96 17.10
N THR A 427 33.71 -26.22 16.65
CA THR A 427 33.30 -26.22 15.24
C THR A 427 33.82 -25.01 14.48
N ASP A 428 34.20 -23.91 15.15
CA ASP A 428 34.76 -22.71 14.53
C ASP A 428 36.30 -22.63 14.62
N GLY A 429 36.92 -23.55 15.33
CA GLY A 429 38.39 -23.74 15.40
C GLY A 429 39.09 -22.78 16.38
N ASP A 430 38.38 -22.16 17.32
CA ASP A 430 38.92 -21.21 18.30
C ASP A 430 39.53 -21.92 19.55
N GLY A 431 39.40 -23.23 19.65
CA GLY A 431 39.87 -24.06 20.74
C GLY A 431 38.89 -24.21 21.89
N LEU A 432 37.66 -23.72 21.74
CA LEU A 432 36.58 -23.84 22.73
C LEU A 432 35.42 -24.66 22.12
N ARG A 433 34.70 -25.39 22.96
CA ARG A 433 33.52 -26.11 22.51
C ARG A 433 32.35 -25.15 22.36
N ASP A 434 31.55 -25.39 21.30
CA ASP A 434 30.44 -24.54 20.94
C ASP A 434 29.18 -25.33 20.52
N ILE A 435 28.07 -24.62 20.36
CA ILE A 435 26.81 -25.17 19.84
C ILE A 435 26.10 -24.14 18.93
N GLY A 436 25.37 -24.62 17.93
CA GLY A 436 24.34 -23.85 17.25
C GLY A 436 23.02 -23.88 18.04
N PHE A 437 22.19 -22.85 17.86
CA PHE A 437 20.82 -22.89 18.35
C PHE A 437 19.86 -22.18 17.41
N ALA A 438 18.58 -22.57 17.45
CA ALA A 438 17.47 -21.87 16.86
C ALA A 438 16.29 -21.90 17.81
N ARG A 439 15.70 -20.74 18.13
CA ARG A 439 14.64 -20.62 19.14
C ARG A 439 13.66 -19.49 18.84
N ARG A 440 12.37 -19.74 19.11
CA ARG A 440 11.33 -18.72 19.19
C ARG A 440 11.29 -18.13 20.59
N LEU A 441 11.48 -16.82 20.71
CA LEU A 441 11.63 -16.11 21.99
C LEU A 441 10.28 -15.63 22.52
N LEU A 442 9.45 -16.54 23.05
CA LEU A 442 8.12 -16.20 23.58
C LEU A 442 8.18 -15.24 24.76
N GLU A 443 9.23 -15.29 25.55
CA GLU A 443 9.42 -14.50 26.77
C GLU A 443 9.51 -13.00 26.47
N PHE A 444 9.93 -12.62 25.25
CA PHE A 444 10.00 -11.23 24.81
C PHE A 444 8.65 -10.71 24.31
N GLY A 445 7.61 -11.57 24.25
CA GLY A 445 6.30 -11.24 23.71
C GLY A 445 6.29 -11.13 22.19
N ASN A 446 5.17 -10.70 21.67
CA ASN A 446 4.98 -10.50 20.24
C ASN A 446 5.78 -9.28 19.75
N ARG A 447 6.26 -9.34 18.51
CA ARG A 447 6.75 -8.14 17.82
C ARG A 447 5.54 -7.25 17.51
N THR A 448 5.50 -6.08 18.10
CA THR A 448 4.43 -5.11 17.89
C THR A 448 4.97 -3.85 17.26
N GLY A 449 4.15 -3.19 16.47
CA GLY A 449 4.40 -1.84 15.97
C GLY A 449 3.18 -0.97 16.27
N SER A 450 3.42 0.26 16.70
CA SER A 450 2.41 1.29 16.91
C SER A 450 2.84 2.54 16.19
N THR A 451 1.97 3.09 15.36
CA THR A 451 2.23 4.27 14.54
C THR A 451 1.19 5.33 14.83
N ASP A 452 1.66 6.52 15.20
CA ASP A 452 0.88 7.75 15.28
C ASP A 452 1.33 8.68 14.14
N ARG A 453 0.38 9.12 13.32
CA ARG A 453 0.63 10.01 12.17
C ARG A 453 -0.27 11.22 12.27
N ASP A 454 0.34 12.41 12.30
CA ASP A 454 -0.32 13.71 12.29
C ASP A 454 -0.12 14.36 10.91
N PHE A 455 -1.21 14.67 10.24
CA PHE A 455 -1.24 15.33 8.92
C PHE A 455 -1.81 16.74 9.07
N TYR A 456 -1.13 17.71 8.45
CA TYR A 456 -1.56 19.11 8.38
C TYR A 456 -1.54 19.58 6.93
N ARG A 457 -2.60 20.28 6.51
CA ARG A 457 -2.65 20.96 5.22
C ARG A 457 -3.36 22.30 5.35
N PHE A 458 -2.77 23.32 4.78
CA PHE A 458 -3.33 24.68 4.74
C PHE A 458 -3.21 25.22 3.32
N VAL A 459 -4.31 25.77 2.81
CA VAL A 459 -4.35 26.47 1.53
C VAL A 459 -4.93 27.85 1.76
N VAL A 460 -4.28 28.85 1.18
CA VAL A 460 -4.82 30.21 1.09
C VAL A 460 -4.62 30.72 -0.33
N GLY A 461 -5.58 31.46 -0.85
CA GLY A 461 -5.48 31.93 -2.21
C GLY A 461 -6.53 32.98 -2.59
N PHE A 462 -6.40 33.40 -3.80
CA PHE A 462 -7.34 34.30 -4.45
C PHE A 462 -7.72 33.73 -5.80
N GLU A 463 -8.95 33.92 -6.19
CA GLU A 463 -9.46 33.59 -7.52
C GLU A 463 -10.36 34.73 -8.03
N GLY A 464 -10.49 34.86 -9.34
CA GLY A 464 -11.30 35.92 -9.88
C GLY A 464 -11.34 35.93 -11.40
N GLU A 465 -12.06 36.92 -11.93
CA GLU A 465 -12.27 37.14 -13.34
C GLU A 465 -11.57 38.43 -13.81
N ILE A 466 -11.06 38.43 -15.04
CA ILE A 466 -10.44 39.61 -15.66
C ILE A 466 -10.88 39.75 -17.13
N LEU A 467 -10.78 40.96 -17.70
CA LEU A 467 -11.11 41.29 -19.07
C LEU A 467 -12.57 40.99 -19.41
N ASP A 468 -13.52 41.54 -18.62
CA ASP A 468 -14.96 41.32 -18.75
C ASP A 468 -15.34 39.83 -18.73
N ASP A 469 -14.90 39.14 -17.67
CA ASP A 469 -15.15 37.70 -17.37
C ASP A 469 -14.61 36.73 -18.46
N ARG A 470 -13.72 37.23 -19.29
CA ARG A 470 -13.14 36.44 -20.37
C ARG A 470 -12.06 35.48 -19.89
N PHE A 471 -11.37 35.81 -18.82
CA PHE A 471 -10.34 34.99 -18.22
C PHE A 471 -10.56 34.82 -16.72
N HIS A 472 -10.61 33.60 -16.30
CA HIS A 472 -10.51 33.19 -14.89
C HIS A 472 -9.05 33.08 -14.50
N TRP A 473 -8.71 33.53 -13.29
CA TRP A 473 -7.37 33.34 -12.70
C TRP A 473 -7.46 32.88 -11.26
N ASP A 474 -6.50 32.09 -10.85
CA ASP A 474 -6.30 31.73 -9.45
C ASP A 474 -4.82 31.82 -9.08
N ALA A 475 -4.56 32.17 -7.81
CA ALA A 475 -3.23 32.12 -7.21
C ALA A 475 -3.35 31.62 -5.79
N SER A 476 -2.56 30.61 -5.43
CA SER A 476 -2.64 30.00 -4.11
C SER A 476 -1.29 29.55 -3.56
N TYR A 477 -1.19 29.56 -2.23
CA TYR A 477 -0.14 28.93 -1.47
C TYR A 477 -0.71 27.74 -0.71
N ASN A 478 -0.10 26.57 -0.88
CA ASN A 478 -0.47 25.31 -0.24
C ASN A 478 0.73 24.83 0.60
N TYR A 479 0.50 24.57 1.87
CA TYR A 479 1.45 23.98 2.80
C TYR A 479 0.92 22.65 3.32
N GLY A 480 1.71 21.59 3.19
CA GLY A 480 1.42 20.27 3.73
C GLY A 480 2.55 19.78 4.64
N ARG A 481 2.21 19.07 5.70
CA ARG A 481 3.16 18.43 6.61
C ARG A 481 2.60 17.14 7.17
N VAL A 482 3.46 16.13 7.28
CA VAL A 482 3.20 14.88 7.99
C VAL A 482 4.30 14.67 9.03
N ASP A 483 3.88 14.45 10.27
CA ASP A 483 4.75 13.98 11.36
C ASP A 483 4.32 12.57 11.74
N GLU A 484 5.23 11.60 11.68
CA GLU A 484 4.97 10.22 12.09
C GLU A 484 5.91 9.81 13.22
N SER A 485 5.37 9.15 14.23
CA SER A 485 6.11 8.50 15.29
C SER A 485 5.74 7.03 15.33
N GLN A 486 6.69 6.17 15.06
CA GLN A 486 6.52 4.72 15.17
C GLN A 486 7.35 4.18 16.32
N ARG A 487 6.76 3.23 17.06
CA ARG A 487 7.42 2.47 18.11
C ARG A 487 7.18 0.99 17.92
N SER A 488 8.24 0.21 18.06
CA SER A 488 8.18 -1.24 17.96
C SER A 488 8.69 -1.88 19.24
N SER A 489 8.14 -3.04 19.63
CA SER A 489 8.57 -3.81 20.78
C SER A 489 8.72 -5.30 20.43
N GLY A 490 9.23 -6.10 21.35
CA GLY A 490 9.51 -7.51 21.13
C GLY A 490 10.79 -7.79 20.35
N GLN A 491 11.64 -6.78 20.18
CA GLN A 491 12.97 -6.90 19.57
C GLN A 491 14.06 -7.16 20.60
N VAL A 492 15.23 -7.58 20.14
CA VAL A 492 16.33 -8.11 20.96
C VAL A 492 17.60 -7.34 20.67
N ASN A 493 18.21 -6.75 21.69
CA ASN A 493 19.59 -6.25 21.60
C ASN A 493 20.54 -7.45 21.53
N VAL A 494 21.11 -7.68 20.35
CA VAL A 494 21.94 -8.85 20.06
C VAL A 494 23.22 -8.86 20.91
N ALA A 495 23.81 -7.72 21.16
CA ALA A 495 25.01 -7.58 21.98
C ALA A 495 24.71 -7.94 23.46
N ASN A 496 23.60 -7.43 23.99
CA ASN A 496 23.16 -7.76 25.35
C ASN A 496 22.79 -9.25 25.46
N PHE A 497 22.13 -9.80 24.42
CA PHE A 497 21.80 -11.23 24.43
C PHE A 497 23.04 -12.10 24.42
N ARG A 498 24.05 -11.77 23.62
CA ARG A 498 25.35 -12.43 23.60
C ARG A 498 26.02 -12.41 24.97
N ASN A 499 26.04 -11.26 25.65
CA ASN A 499 26.58 -11.13 26.99
C ASN A 499 25.81 -11.99 28.01
N ALA A 500 24.47 -12.03 27.90
CA ALA A 500 23.59 -12.82 28.78
C ALA A 500 23.71 -14.33 28.56
N LEU A 501 24.12 -14.77 27.37
CA LEU A 501 24.41 -16.18 27.04
C LEU A 501 25.78 -16.64 27.54
N ALA A 502 26.74 -15.74 27.68
CA ALA A 502 28.09 -16.02 28.18
C ALA A 502 28.11 -16.01 29.70
N VAL A 503 27.91 -17.19 30.35
CA VAL A 503 27.68 -17.33 31.77
C VAL A 503 28.77 -18.20 32.44
N MET A 504 29.13 -17.86 33.66
CA MET A 504 29.99 -18.65 34.53
C MET A 504 29.40 -18.79 35.92
N GLN A 505 29.86 -19.83 36.66
CA GLN A 505 29.61 -19.93 38.06
C GLN A 505 30.40 -18.85 38.79
N ASP A 506 29.77 -18.07 39.69
CA ASP A 506 30.47 -17.12 40.52
C ASP A 506 31.10 -17.86 41.74
N VAL A 507 32.39 -18.02 41.67
CA VAL A 507 33.15 -18.65 42.78
C VAL A 507 34.01 -17.64 43.54
N ASN A 508 34.00 -16.38 43.13
CA ASN A 508 34.85 -15.32 43.66
C ASN A 508 34.10 -14.03 44.06
N ASP A 509 32.77 -14.05 44.07
CA ASP A 509 31.92 -12.88 44.31
C ASP A 509 32.32 -11.71 43.36
N VAL A 510 32.33 -12.02 42.05
CA VAL A 510 32.83 -11.05 41.03
C VAL A 510 31.84 -9.92 40.75
N ASP A 511 30.57 -10.04 41.14
CA ASP A 511 29.56 -9.00 41.06
C ASP A 511 29.37 -8.23 42.35
N GLY A 512 29.92 -8.73 43.48
CA GLY A 512 30.00 -8.03 44.76
C GLY A 512 28.68 -8.12 45.59
N ASP A 513 27.83 -9.10 45.33
CA ASP A 513 26.56 -9.29 46.04
C ASP A 513 26.68 -10.13 47.31
N GLY A 514 27.83 -10.75 47.51
CA GLY A 514 28.19 -11.60 48.70
C GLY A 514 27.86 -13.07 48.49
N ALA A 515 27.31 -13.51 47.37
CA ALA A 515 27.11 -14.89 47.00
C ALA A 515 28.32 -15.41 46.17
N THR A 516 28.53 -16.71 46.19
CA THR A 516 29.60 -17.39 45.44
C THR A 516 29.10 -18.70 44.80
N ASP A 517 27.81 -18.91 44.83
CA ASP A 517 27.14 -20.11 44.31
C ASP A 517 26.09 -19.81 43.25
N ASP A 518 25.98 -18.57 42.84
CA ASP A 518 25.10 -18.07 41.76
C ASP A 518 25.80 -18.07 40.37
N MET A 519 25.06 -17.67 39.38
CA MET A 519 25.51 -17.60 37.99
C MET A 519 25.55 -16.16 37.53
N VAL A 520 26.69 -15.73 36.93
CA VAL A 520 26.90 -14.37 36.48
C VAL A 520 27.34 -14.32 35.02
N CYS A 521 27.02 -13.20 34.31
CA CYS A 521 27.58 -12.94 33.00
C CYS A 521 29.11 -12.81 33.07
N ILE A 522 29.84 -13.36 32.10
CA ILE A 522 31.30 -13.33 32.07
C ILE A 522 31.87 -11.93 31.93
N ASN A 523 31.23 -11.10 31.08
CA ASN A 523 31.70 -9.75 30.78
C ASN A 523 31.46 -8.81 31.96
N ALA A 524 32.53 -8.25 32.53
CA ALA A 524 32.49 -7.38 33.71
C ALA A 524 31.78 -6.04 33.44
N GLU A 525 31.96 -5.47 32.23
CA GLU A 525 31.25 -4.25 31.83
C GLU A 525 29.75 -4.51 31.66
N ALA A 526 29.39 -5.63 31.06
CA ALA A 526 27.98 -6.05 30.97
C ALA A 526 27.35 -6.25 32.35
N ARG A 527 28.03 -6.86 33.32
CA ARG A 527 27.54 -6.96 34.72
C ARG A 527 27.31 -5.59 35.33
N ALA A 528 28.27 -4.67 35.15
CA ALA A 528 28.15 -3.29 35.65
C ALA A 528 26.95 -2.56 35.01
N ASN A 529 26.55 -2.96 33.83
CA ASN A 529 25.36 -2.43 33.07
C ASN A 529 24.10 -3.28 33.31
N GLY A 530 24.07 -4.18 34.29
CA GLY A 530 22.89 -4.92 34.72
C GLY A 530 22.63 -6.22 33.94
N CYS A 531 23.68 -6.86 33.39
CA CYS A 531 23.53 -8.14 32.69
C CYS A 531 23.05 -9.24 33.67
N VAL A 532 22.00 -9.94 33.23
CA VAL A 532 21.42 -11.10 33.88
C VAL A 532 21.56 -12.30 32.96
N PRO A 533 22.05 -13.46 33.47
CA PRO A 533 22.15 -14.71 32.70
C PRO A 533 20.84 -15.12 32.03
N ALA A 534 20.91 -15.49 30.76
CA ALA A 534 19.74 -15.94 30.01
C ALA A 534 19.80 -17.45 29.73
N ASN A 535 18.88 -18.19 30.30
CA ASN A 535 18.74 -19.63 30.08
C ASN A 535 17.84 -19.89 28.85
N ILE A 536 18.47 -20.27 27.73
CA ILE A 536 17.74 -20.58 26.49
C ILE A 536 17.31 -22.04 26.37
N PHE A 537 17.68 -22.89 27.31
CA PHE A 537 17.43 -24.33 27.30
C PHE A 537 16.04 -24.64 27.83
N GLY A 538 15.07 -24.82 26.95
CA GLY A 538 13.65 -25.04 27.24
C GLY A 538 12.79 -23.77 27.15
N ALA A 539 11.49 -23.95 27.02
CA ALA A 539 10.54 -22.84 26.90
C ALA A 539 10.29 -22.18 28.28
N GLY A 540 10.21 -20.87 28.34
CA GLY A 540 9.90 -20.10 29.54
C GLY A 540 11.05 -20.00 30.58
N ASN A 541 12.27 -20.34 30.19
CA ASN A 541 13.41 -20.37 31.12
C ASN A 541 14.26 -19.07 31.11
N ILE A 542 13.97 -18.13 30.20
CA ILE A 542 14.59 -16.80 30.26
C ILE A 542 13.78 -15.97 31.28
N SER A 543 14.44 -15.51 32.34
CA SER A 543 13.81 -14.72 33.39
C SER A 543 13.37 -13.35 32.93
N ASP A 544 12.37 -12.76 33.61
CA ASP A 544 11.89 -11.39 33.28
C ASP A 544 13.02 -10.35 33.42
N ASP A 545 13.96 -10.52 34.36
CA ASP A 545 15.12 -9.62 34.53
C ASP A 545 16.09 -9.76 33.34
N ALA A 546 16.33 -10.98 32.85
CA ALA A 546 17.13 -11.20 31.64
C ALA A 546 16.43 -10.61 30.39
N VAL A 547 15.12 -10.77 30.26
CA VAL A 547 14.33 -10.12 29.21
C VAL A 547 14.47 -8.60 29.28
N ALA A 548 14.34 -8.00 30.46
CA ALA A 548 14.48 -6.55 30.65
C ALA A 548 15.87 -6.02 30.25
N TYR A 549 16.93 -6.79 30.50
CA TYR A 549 18.29 -6.43 30.05
C TYR A 549 18.48 -6.56 28.54
N ILE A 550 17.84 -7.53 27.91
CA ILE A 550 18.11 -7.92 26.52
C ILE A 550 17.16 -7.19 25.53
N GLN A 551 15.93 -6.88 25.93
CA GLN A 551 14.96 -6.30 25.00
C GLN A 551 15.41 -4.94 24.45
N ALA A 552 15.07 -4.69 23.19
CA ALA A 552 15.42 -3.48 22.49
C ALA A 552 14.18 -2.88 21.80
N PRO A 553 13.48 -1.91 22.40
CA PRO A 553 12.45 -1.20 21.68
C PRO A 553 13.10 -0.39 20.52
N SER A 554 12.43 -0.34 19.38
CA SER A 554 12.86 0.44 18.22
C SER A 554 11.92 1.61 18.00
N SER A 555 12.44 2.71 17.46
CA SER A 555 11.65 3.88 17.12
C SER A 555 12.08 4.52 15.79
N LEU A 556 11.07 5.04 15.08
CA LEU A 556 11.23 5.86 13.89
C LEU A 556 10.49 7.17 14.11
N GLN A 557 11.15 8.29 13.78
CA GLN A 557 10.53 9.61 13.67
C GLN A 557 10.64 10.07 12.23
N THR A 558 9.50 10.45 11.65
CA THR A 558 9.44 10.88 10.26
C THR A 558 8.84 12.28 10.17
N LYS A 559 9.39 13.10 9.30
CA LYS A 559 8.86 14.42 8.97
C LYS A 559 8.87 14.62 7.47
N LEU A 560 7.71 14.91 6.89
CA LEU A 560 7.51 15.25 5.48
C LEU A 560 6.93 16.65 5.37
N GLU A 561 7.45 17.46 4.47
CA GLU A 561 6.94 18.81 4.22
C GLU A 561 6.83 19.09 2.73
N GLN A 562 5.75 19.77 2.34
CA GLN A 562 5.51 20.26 0.98
C GLN A 562 5.03 21.71 1.03
N GLN A 563 5.60 22.54 0.16
CA GLN A 563 5.20 23.92 -0.07
C GLN A 563 4.97 24.11 -1.56
N VAL A 564 3.81 24.62 -1.94
CA VAL A 564 3.47 24.87 -3.35
C VAL A 564 2.92 26.28 -3.48
N LEU A 565 3.51 27.07 -4.36
CA LEU A 565 2.99 28.36 -4.80
C LEU A 565 2.62 28.21 -6.28
N GLN A 566 1.36 28.42 -6.61
CA GLN A 566 0.87 28.32 -7.99
C GLN A 566 0.06 29.54 -8.38
N ALA A 567 0.08 29.86 -9.68
CA ALA A 567 -0.80 30.86 -10.28
C ALA A 567 -1.19 30.40 -11.70
N ASN A 568 -2.48 30.45 -12.00
CA ASN A 568 -3.06 29.97 -13.23
C ASN A 568 -3.97 31.05 -13.85
N VAL A 569 -4.09 31.02 -15.17
CA VAL A 569 -5.02 31.84 -15.95
C VAL A 569 -5.62 30.96 -17.04
N SER A 570 -6.94 30.94 -17.16
CA SER A 570 -7.63 30.21 -18.23
C SER A 570 -8.77 31.03 -18.81
N GLY A 571 -9.09 30.83 -20.10
CA GLY A 571 -10.19 31.56 -20.75
C GLY A 571 -10.16 31.48 -22.26
N SER A 572 -10.90 32.33 -22.87
CA SER A 572 -11.07 32.40 -24.34
C SER A 572 -10.18 33.49 -24.97
N LEU A 573 -9.30 33.13 -25.92
CA LEU A 573 -8.38 34.05 -26.61
C LEU A 573 -9.13 34.87 -27.66
N PHE A 574 -9.78 34.20 -28.58
CA PHE A 574 -10.56 34.79 -29.68
C PHE A 574 -11.51 33.76 -30.29
N ASP A 575 -12.51 34.22 -30.99
CA ASP A 575 -13.50 33.37 -31.65
C ASP A 575 -13.12 33.03 -33.08
N LEU A 576 -13.22 31.71 -33.38
CA LEU A 576 -13.20 31.18 -34.74
C LEU A 576 -14.66 30.89 -35.18
N PRO A 577 -14.91 30.69 -36.51
CA PRO A 577 -16.24 30.27 -36.97
C PRO A 577 -16.80 29.00 -36.29
N ALA A 578 -15.91 28.18 -35.73
CA ALA A 578 -16.26 26.91 -35.06
C ALA A 578 -16.38 27.03 -33.54
N GLY A 579 -16.07 28.17 -32.96
CA GLY A 579 -16.11 28.44 -31.53
C GLY A 579 -14.88 29.19 -31.05
N SER A 580 -14.81 29.41 -29.72
CA SER A 580 -13.72 30.17 -29.11
C SER A 580 -12.47 29.30 -28.92
N VAL A 581 -11.30 29.89 -29.18
CA VAL A 581 -10.00 29.28 -28.90
C VAL A 581 -9.74 29.41 -27.40
N GLY A 582 -9.67 28.27 -26.70
CA GLY A 582 -9.37 28.21 -25.27
C GLY A 582 -7.86 28.24 -25.02
N LEU A 583 -7.48 28.95 -23.96
CA LEU A 583 -6.11 28.99 -23.40
C LEU A 583 -6.14 28.71 -21.91
N ALA A 584 -5.20 27.90 -21.44
CA ALA A 584 -4.81 27.91 -20.03
C ALA A 584 -3.29 28.00 -19.92
N THR A 585 -2.80 28.73 -18.94
CA THR A 585 -1.35 28.82 -18.65
C THR A 585 -1.14 29.08 -17.16
N GLY A 586 0.00 28.66 -16.65
CA GLY A 586 0.32 28.86 -15.25
C GLY A 586 1.77 28.61 -14.94
N VAL A 587 2.10 28.97 -13.71
CA VAL A 587 3.43 28.74 -13.12
C VAL A 587 3.26 28.12 -11.74
N GLU A 588 4.17 27.21 -11.37
CA GLU A 588 4.21 26.57 -10.07
C GLU A 588 5.66 26.55 -9.54
N TYR A 589 5.83 26.91 -8.29
CA TYR A 589 7.04 26.62 -7.52
C TYR A 589 6.70 25.67 -6.40
N ARG A 590 7.43 24.57 -6.31
CA ARG A 590 7.21 23.52 -5.29
C ARG A 590 8.52 23.15 -4.62
N LYS A 591 8.46 23.00 -3.30
CA LYS A 591 9.56 22.49 -2.48
C LYS A 591 9.06 21.33 -1.63
N GLU A 592 9.81 20.23 -1.62
CA GLU A 592 9.51 19.05 -0.82
C GLU A 592 10.73 18.61 -0.02
N SER A 593 10.47 18.05 1.18
CA SER A 593 11.50 17.46 2.02
C SER A 593 10.97 16.25 2.77
N SER A 594 11.85 15.28 2.98
CA SER A 594 11.61 14.07 3.77
C SER A 594 12.78 13.86 4.72
N ASN A 595 12.47 13.46 5.95
CA ASN A 595 13.46 13.09 6.97
C ASN A 595 12.95 11.88 7.74
N GLU A 596 13.75 10.81 7.78
CA GLU A 596 13.58 9.62 8.61
C GLU A 596 14.73 9.55 9.61
N ASP A 597 14.41 9.36 10.88
CA ASP A 597 15.36 9.29 12.00
C ASP A 597 15.05 8.02 12.82
N TRP A 598 15.90 7.01 12.66
CA TRP A 598 15.84 5.73 13.35
C TRP A 598 16.64 5.78 14.65
N ASP A 599 16.26 4.94 15.62
CA ASP A 599 17.09 4.77 16.82
C ASP A 599 18.45 4.13 16.49
N ALA A 600 19.43 4.39 17.38
CA ALA A 600 20.83 4.01 17.17
C ALA A 600 21.04 2.48 17.06
N LEU A 601 20.19 1.63 17.69
CA LEU A 601 20.31 0.18 17.57
C LEU A 601 19.83 -0.31 16.20
N THR A 602 18.77 0.29 15.69
CA THR A 602 18.24 0.00 14.35
C THR A 602 19.24 0.45 13.28
N ASN A 603 19.82 1.66 13.41
CA ASN A 603 20.84 2.17 12.49
C ASN A 603 22.10 1.27 12.42
N GLN A 604 22.40 0.54 13.47
CA GLN A 604 23.56 -0.35 13.55
C GLN A 604 23.21 -1.83 13.32
N GLY A 605 21.93 -2.18 13.11
CA GLY A 605 21.47 -3.56 12.99
C GLY A 605 21.60 -4.39 14.26
N LEU A 606 21.67 -3.73 15.43
CA LEU A 606 21.90 -4.38 16.74
C LEU A 606 20.60 -4.75 17.45
N ASN A 607 19.44 -4.49 16.89
CA ASN A 607 18.13 -4.84 17.46
C ASN A 607 17.56 -6.18 16.96
N ALA A 608 18.39 -7.05 16.40
CA ALA A 608 18.04 -8.29 15.72
C ALA A 608 17.12 -8.12 14.48
N GLY A 609 16.75 -6.91 14.12
CA GLY A 609 16.03 -6.56 12.89
C GLY A 609 16.98 -6.17 11.76
N ASN A 610 16.40 -5.66 10.69
CA ASN A 610 17.18 -5.13 9.57
C ASN A 610 17.96 -3.88 9.99
N LEU A 611 19.15 -3.71 9.46
CA LEU A 611 19.87 -2.44 9.51
C LEU A 611 19.12 -1.44 8.63
N LEU A 612 18.65 -0.33 9.23
CA LEU A 612 17.91 0.72 8.57
C LEU A 612 18.56 2.07 8.89
N PRO A 613 19.30 2.68 7.95
CA PRO A 613 19.94 3.97 8.17
C PRO A 613 18.93 5.11 8.05
N ASP A 614 19.26 6.24 8.65
CA ASP A 614 18.52 7.49 8.47
C ASP A 614 18.53 7.91 7.00
N THR A 615 17.40 8.49 6.56
CA THR A 615 17.26 9.03 5.21
C THR A 615 16.77 10.47 5.28
N SER A 616 17.46 11.39 4.63
CA SER A 616 17.00 12.77 4.53
C SER A 616 17.32 13.37 3.18
N GLY A 617 16.40 14.18 2.67
CA GLY A 617 16.60 14.89 1.41
C GLY A 617 15.54 15.95 1.15
N SER A 618 15.80 16.77 0.15
CA SER A 618 14.85 17.77 -0.33
C SER A 618 15.12 18.11 -1.77
N PHE A 619 14.10 18.54 -2.47
CA PHE A 619 14.23 19.15 -3.80
C PHE A 619 13.27 20.33 -3.94
N ASP A 620 13.54 21.17 -4.91
CA ASP A 620 12.63 22.19 -5.39
C ASP A 620 12.53 22.16 -6.90
N VAL A 621 11.42 22.65 -7.42
CA VAL A 621 11.13 22.71 -8.83
C VAL A 621 10.37 23.99 -9.18
N LEU A 622 10.74 24.60 -10.27
CA LEU A 622 10.02 25.73 -10.91
C LEU A 622 9.48 25.26 -12.25
N GLU A 623 8.17 25.37 -12.41
CA GLU A 623 7.48 24.85 -13.60
C GLU A 623 6.59 25.90 -14.24
N GLY A 624 6.45 25.82 -15.58
CA GLY A 624 5.49 26.59 -16.33
C GLY A 624 4.79 25.74 -17.38
N TYR A 625 3.50 25.97 -17.58
CA TYR A 625 2.72 25.23 -18.57
C TYR A 625 1.84 26.14 -19.44
N MET A 626 1.49 25.64 -20.62
CA MET A 626 0.50 26.24 -21.52
C MET A 626 -0.32 25.15 -22.19
N GLU A 627 -1.63 25.35 -22.22
CA GLU A 627 -2.62 24.51 -22.89
C GLU A 627 -3.41 25.37 -23.90
N LEU A 628 -3.66 24.84 -25.09
CA LEU A 628 -4.49 25.45 -26.13
C LEU A 628 -5.54 24.44 -26.59
N ARG A 629 -6.76 24.91 -26.83
CA ARG A 629 -7.86 24.17 -27.42
C ARG A 629 -8.45 24.96 -28.57
N VAL A 630 -8.48 24.32 -29.74
CA VAL A 630 -8.83 25.00 -31.01
C VAL A 630 -9.96 24.25 -31.71
N PRO A 631 -11.19 24.75 -31.69
CA PRO A 631 -12.27 24.22 -32.51
C PRO A 631 -12.03 24.54 -33.99
N ILE A 632 -11.94 23.49 -34.83
CA ILE A 632 -11.60 23.60 -36.25
C ILE A 632 -12.86 23.70 -37.12
N ILE A 633 -13.84 22.82 -36.84
CA ILE A 633 -15.09 22.73 -37.59
C ILE A 633 -16.22 22.47 -36.59
N ALA A 634 -17.33 23.20 -36.73
CA ALA A 634 -18.54 22.92 -35.96
C ALA A 634 -19.79 23.03 -36.86
N ASP A 635 -20.85 22.30 -36.47
CA ASP A 635 -22.17 22.31 -37.06
C ASP A 635 -22.20 22.11 -38.61
N GLN A 636 -21.26 21.28 -39.13
CA GLN A 636 -21.25 20.83 -40.52
C GLN A 636 -21.66 19.34 -40.62
N PRO A 637 -22.19 18.92 -41.79
CA PRO A 637 -22.51 17.49 -41.98
C PRO A 637 -21.31 16.60 -41.70
N PHE A 638 -21.47 15.60 -40.82
CA PHE A 638 -20.45 14.70 -40.31
C PHE A 638 -19.34 15.36 -39.46
N PHE A 639 -19.47 16.62 -39.14
CA PHE A 639 -18.59 17.40 -38.28
C PHE A 639 -19.42 18.30 -37.36
N LYS A 640 -20.16 17.67 -36.41
CA LYS A 640 -20.84 18.40 -35.36
C LYS A 640 -19.83 19.17 -34.52
N LEU A 641 -18.67 18.55 -34.30
CA LEU A 641 -17.48 19.16 -33.73
C LEU A 641 -16.23 18.45 -34.27
N LEU A 642 -15.21 19.22 -34.67
CA LEU A 642 -13.85 18.80 -34.82
C LEU A 642 -12.98 19.78 -34.06
N GLU A 643 -12.30 19.30 -33.01
CA GLU A 643 -11.48 20.10 -32.12
C GLU A 643 -10.10 19.43 -31.92
N VAL A 644 -9.06 20.24 -31.80
CA VAL A 644 -7.69 19.80 -31.53
C VAL A 644 -7.16 20.59 -30.34
N GLY A 645 -6.54 19.88 -29.41
CA GLY A 645 -5.90 20.46 -28.26
C GLY A 645 -4.44 20.07 -28.13
N GLY A 646 -3.75 20.74 -27.26
CA GLY A 646 -2.40 20.36 -26.86
C GLY A 646 -1.89 21.19 -25.71
N ALA A 647 -1.02 20.58 -24.92
CA ALA A 647 -0.36 21.23 -23.81
C ALA A 647 1.14 20.92 -23.77
N VAL A 648 1.88 21.84 -23.20
CA VAL A 648 3.32 21.68 -22.93
C VAL A 648 3.62 22.20 -21.53
N ARG A 649 4.48 21.49 -20.80
CA ARG A 649 5.03 21.90 -19.51
C ARG A 649 6.54 21.76 -19.52
N VAL A 650 7.22 22.75 -18.99
CA VAL A 650 8.67 22.76 -18.76
C VAL A 650 8.89 22.93 -17.27
N ALA A 651 9.69 22.07 -16.68
CA ALA A 651 10.00 22.06 -15.26
C ALA A 651 11.51 22.00 -15.06
N ASP A 652 12.04 22.79 -14.14
CA ASP A 652 13.45 22.84 -13.76
C ASP A 652 13.61 22.37 -12.31
N TYR A 653 14.10 21.15 -12.14
CA TYR A 653 14.30 20.49 -10.84
C TYR A 653 15.71 20.73 -10.33
N SER A 654 15.84 20.99 -9.05
CA SER A 654 17.16 21.09 -8.39
C SER A 654 17.97 19.77 -8.42
N THR A 655 17.33 18.64 -8.71
CA THR A 655 17.94 17.30 -8.75
C THR A 655 18.30 16.84 -10.15
N VAL A 656 17.37 16.84 -11.09
CA VAL A 656 17.55 16.27 -12.43
C VAL A 656 17.63 17.33 -13.54
N GLY A 657 17.52 18.62 -13.19
CA GLY A 657 17.53 19.73 -14.15
C GLY A 657 16.21 19.86 -14.92
N THR A 658 16.30 20.28 -16.18
CA THR A 658 15.14 20.66 -16.98
C THR A 658 14.47 19.46 -17.64
N THR A 659 13.19 19.23 -17.36
CA THR A 659 12.36 18.21 -17.99
C THR A 659 11.23 18.84 -18.82
N THR A 660 10.73 18.12 -19.83
CA THR A 660 9.65 18.59 -20.68
C THR A 660 8.60 17.50 -20.90
N SER A 661 7.36 17.83 -20.63
CA SER A 661 6.20 16.99 -20.94
C SER A 661 5.24 17.70 -21.88
N TYR A 662 4.53 16.94 -22.71
CA TYR A 662 3.57 17.51 -23.66
C TYR A 662 2.47 16.50 -24.01
N ASN A 663 1.32 17.03 -24.46
CA ASN A 663 0.26 16.20 -25.01
C ASN A 663 -0.32 16.84 -26.27
N VAL A 664 -0.99 16.02 -27.08
CA VAL A 664 -1.83 16.43 -28.19
C VAL A 664 -3.13 15.65 -28.10
N THR A 665 -4.25 16.35 -28.17
CA THR A 665 -5.59 15.78 -28.09
C THR A 665 -6.39 16.06 -29.34
N GLY A 666 -7.35 15.22 -29.68
CA GLY A 666 -8.27 15.43 -30.78
C GLY A 666 -9.63 14.85 -30.48
N THR A 667 -10.67 15.64 -30.76
CA THR A 667 -12.07 15.23 -30.64
C THR A 667 -12.76 15.39 -31.99
N TRP A 668 -13.42 14.33 -32.44
CA TRP A 668 -14.28 14.36 -33.63
C TRP A 668 -15.66 13.83 -33.27
N GLN A 669 -16.66 14.67 -33.39
CA GLN A 669 -18.05 14.34 -33.18
C GLN A 669 -18.79 14.43 -34.54
N PRO A 670 -18.99 13.32 -35.27
CA PRO A 670 -19.67 13.32 -36.55
C PRO A 670 -21.15 13.64 -36.41
N ILE A 671 -21.79 13.21 -35.34
CA ILE A 671 -23.23 13.42 -35.05
C ILE A 671 -23.39 13.65 -33.53
N ASP A 672 -24.54 14.13 -33.07
CA ASP A 672 -24.81 14.41 -31.68
C ASP A 672 -24.69 13.17 -30.77
N ASP A 673 -24.95 11.97 -31.30
CA ASP A 673 -24.98 10.71 -30.57
C ASP A 673 -23.61 10.01 -30.47
N LEU A 674 -22.59 10.45 -31.22
CA LEU A 674 -21.31 9.75 -31.31
C LEU A 674 -20.14 10.73 -31.34
N ARG A 675 -19.19 10.52 -30.44
CA ARG A 675 -17.92 11.28 -30.34
C ARG A 675 -16.75 10.31 -30.34
N PHE A 676 -15.72 10.60 -31.09
CA PHE A 676 -14.40 9.97 -31.02
C PHE A 676 -13.41 10.91 -30.33
N ARG A 677 -12.52 10.36 -29.55
CA ARG A 677 -11.44 11.10 -28.89
C ARG A 677 -10.13 10.35 -29.00
N GLY A 678 -9.03 11.08 -28.97
CA GLY A 678 -7.71 10.49 -28.97
C GLY A 678 -6.69 11.42 -28.32
N THR A 679 -5.78 10.85 -27.56
CA THR A 679 -4.71 11.59 -26.87
C THR A 679 -3.40 10.87 -27.10
N PHE A 680 -2.36 11.64 -27.44
CA PHE A 680 -0.98 11.23 -27.28
C PHE A 680 -0.35 12.10 -26.21
N ALA A 681 0.33 11.51 -25.22
CA ALA A 681 1.01 12.25 -24.18
C ALA A 681 2.40 11.69 -23.94
N ARG A 682 3.38 12.59 -23.80
CA ARG A 682 4.66 12.29 -23.15
C ARG A 682 4.64 12.85 -21.75
N ALA A 683 4.58 11.95 -20.78
CA ALA A 683 4.65 12.24 -19.37
C ALA A 683 6.07 12.03 -18.83
N VAL A 684 6.38 12.63 -17.71
CA VAL A 684 7.66 12.49 -17.01
C VAL A 684 7.45 12.25 -15.52
N ARG A 685 8.38 11.52 -14.88
CA ARG A 685 8.46 11.39 -13.42
C ARG A 685 9.91 11.66 -12.99
N ALA A 686 10.10 12.66 -12.16
CA ALA A 686 11.38 12.89 -11.49
C ALA A 686 11.58 11.87 -10.37
N PRO A 687 12.84 11.46 -10.08
CA PRO A 687 13.15 10.61 -8.94
C PRO A 687 12.68 11.25 -7.63
N ASN A 688 12.15 10.44 -6.73
CA ASN A 688 11.77 10.89 -5.39
C ASN A 688 12.98 10.94 -4.42
N ILE A 689 12.76 11.45 -3.21
CA ILE A 689 13.83 11.62 -2.21
C ILE A 689 14.42 10.26 -1.78
N GLY A 690 13.59 9.22 -1.66
CA GLY A 690 14.05 7.88 -1.32
C GLY A 690 14.92 7.27 -2.41
N GLU A 691 14.49 7.36 -3.66
CA GLU A 691 15.26 6.86 -4.82
C GLU A 691 16.63 7.55 -4.95
N LEU A 692 16.71 8.84 -4.60
CA LEU A 692 17.98 9.60 -4.67
C LEU A 692 18.88 9.39 -3.45
N TYR A 693 18.31 9.36 -2.24
CA TYR A 693 19.07 9.57 -1.01
C TYR A 693 18.90 8.49 0.06
N ALA A 694 18.10 7.42 -0.18
CA ALA A 694 17.98 6.35 0.79
C ALA A 694 19.34 5.72 1.11
N GLY A 695 19.62 5.57 2.39
CA GLY A 695 20.80 4.83 2.84
C GLY A 695 20.69 3.35 2.52
N MET A 696 21.81 2.62 2.61
CA MET A 696 21.88 1.18 2.35
C MET A 696 21.11 0.39 3.41
N SER A 697 19.84 0.08 3.12
CA SER A 697 18.93 -0.66 4.01
C SER A 697 19.05 -2.16 3.77
N GLN A 698 19.18 -2.92 4.86
CA GLN A 698 19.32 -4.37 4.80
C GLN A 698 17.99 -5.03 4.48
N THR A 699 18.03 -6.04 3.62
CA THR A 699 16.90 -6.88 3.23
C THR A 699 17.31 -8.35 3.19
N PHE A 700 16.32 -9.25 3.26
CA PHE A 700 16.55 -10.70 3.19
C PHE A 700 15.67 -11.30 2.10
N PRO A 701 16.10 -11.27 0.84
CA PRO A 701 15.34 -11.88 -0.25
C PRO A 701 15.24 -13.40 -0.08
N SER A 702 14.06 -13.94 -0.31
CA SER A 702 13.79 -15.37 -0.30
C SER A 702 13.69 -15.91 -1.72
N GLY A 703 13.90 -17.24 -1.88
CA GLY A 703 13.67 -17.94 -3.15
C GLY A 703 14.78 -17.76 -4.20
N LEU A 704 15.94 -17.20 -3.83
CA LEU A 704 17.08 -17.10 -4.74
C LEU A 704 17.68 -18.48 -5.03
N THR A 705 18.05 -18.67 -6.31
CA THR A 705 18.78 -19.85 -6.78
C THR A 705 20.20 -19.44 -7.13
N ASP A 706 21.19 -19.96 -6.40
CA ASP A 706 22.59 -19.69 -6.73
C ASP A 706 23.02 -20.53 -7.95
N PRO A 707 23.34 -19.89 -9.10
CA PRO A 707 23.75 -20.60 -10.32
C PRO A 707 24.99 -21.47 -10.16
N CYS A 708 25.78 -21.28 -9.11
CA CYS A 708 26.98 -22.01 -8.85
C CYS A 708 26.76 -23.37 -8.18
N VAL A 709 25.57 -23.62 -7.60
CA VAL A 709 25.25 -24.91 -6.97
C VAL A 709 25.36 -26.05 -7.99
N GLY A 710 26.11 -27.10 -7.63
CA GLY A 710 26.36 -28.25 -8.49
C GLY A 710 27.50 -28.08 -9.49
N VAL A 711 28.16 -26.94 -9.60
CA VAL A 711 29.30 -26.70 -10.48
C VAL A 711 30.51 -27.53 -9.99
N GLY A 712 31.07 -28.34 -10.86
CA GLY A 712 32.25 -29.16 -10.55
C GLY A 712 33.58 -28.49 -10.87
N ALA A 713 34.68 -29.20 -10.63
CA ALA A 713 36.04 -28.73 -10.90
C ALA A 713 36.32 -28.44 -12.39
N SER A 714 35.47 -28.95 -13.30
CA SER A 714 35.55 -28.71 -14.74
C SER A 714 34.16 -28.81 -15.37
N GLY A 715 33.99 -28.27 -16.58
CA GLY A 715 32.71 -28.27 -17.31
C GLY A 715 31.76 -27.16 -16.85
N GLY A 716 30.48 -27.24 -17.23
CA GLY A 716 29.46 -26.25 -16.89
C GLY A 716 29.46 -25.01 -17.81
N GLY A 717 30.29 -24.98 -18.86
CA GLY A 717 30.34 -23.85 -19.81
C GLY A 717 30.70 -22.53 -19.13
N ALA A 718 30.13 -21.41 -19.62
CA ALA A 718 30.38 -20.06 -19.11
C ALA A 718 30.01 -19.95 -17.64
N ILE A 719 28.88 -20.51 -17.22
CA ILE A 719 28.45 -20.51 -15.80
C ILE A 719 29.53 -21.19 -14.94
N GLY A 720 29.99 -22.37 -15.34
CA GLY A 720 31.00 -23.09 -14.57
C GLY A 720 32.32 -22.32 -14.46
N ASP A 721 32.74 -21.64 -15.53
CA ASP A 721 33.97 -20.87 -15.52
C ASP A 721 33.83 -19.61 -14.62
N ASN A 722 32.75 -18.89 -14.75
CA ASN A 722 32.47 -17.71 -13.92
C ASN A 722 32.32 -18.06 -12.44
N CYS A 723 31.64 -19.16 -12.11
CA CYS A 723 31.49 -19.63 -10.73
C CYS A 723 32.86 -20.05 -10.13
N ARG A 724 33.70 -20.76 -10.84
CA ARG A 724 35.03 -21.15 -10.34
C ARG A 724 35.96 -19.96 -10.10
N ALA A 725 35.72 -18.85 -10.83
CA ALA A 725 36.46 -17.61 -10.63
C ALA A 725 36.00 -16.82 -9.39
N ALA A 726 34.80 -17.11 -8.90
CA ALA A 726 34.21 -16.40 -7.73
C ALA A 726 34.89 -16.83 -6.41
N ALA A 727 35.00 -15.90 -5.49
CA ALA A 727 35.66 -16.10 -4.19
C ALA A 727 35.09 -17.32 -3.45
N GLY A 728 35.97 -18.18 -2.90
CA GLY A 728 35.60 -19.33 -2.08
C GLY A 728 34.98 -20.52 -2.84
N VAL A 729 34.42 -20.35 -4.04
CA VAL A 729 33.73 -21.41 -4.77
C VAL A 729 34.69 -22.55 -5.15
N SER A 730 35.91 -22.27 -5.63
CA SER A 730 36.90 -23.27 -5.96
C SER A 730 37.38 -24.04 -4.72
N GLU A 731 37.43 -23.43 -3.55
CA GLU A 731 37.76 -24.08 -2.28
C GLU A 731 36.68 -25.09 -1.90
N ASN A 732 35.39 -24.71 -1.97
CA ASN A 732 34.26 -25.62 -1.72
C ASN A 732 34.27 -26.81 -2.70
N ILE A 733 34.49 -26.54 -3.98
CA ILE A 733 34.60 -27.60 -5.01
C ILE A 733 35.75 -28.57 -4.68
N ALA A 734 36.87 -28.07 -4.21
CA ALA A 734 38.03 -28.93 -3.83
C ALA A 734 37.70 -29.84 -2.63
N GLN A 735 36.85 -29.40 -1.72
CA GLN A 735 36.42 -30.18 -0.55
C GLN A 735 35.33 -31.18 -0.92
N ASN A 736 34.35 -30.80 -1.73
CA ASN A 736 33.13 -31.57 -1.96
C ASN A 736 33.01 -32.22 -3.35
N GLY A 737 33.96 -31.95 -4.28
CA GLY A 737 33.90 -32.38 -5.69
C GLY A 737 33.04 -31.52 -6.61
N SER A 738 32.02 -30.82 -6.05
CA SER A 738 31.21 -29.79 -6.69
C SER A 738 30.84 -28.72 -5.67
N PHE A 739 30.43 -27.54 -6.12
CA PHE A 739 29.96 -26.51 -5.22
C PHE A 739 28.65 -26.94 -4.55
N VAL A 740 28.68 -27.05 -3.22
CA VAL A 740 27.54 -27.42 -2.39
C VAL A 740 27.24 -26.26 -1.47
N ALA A 741 26.00 -25.79 -1.50
CA ALA A 741 25.46 -24.82 -0.56
C ALA A 741 24.69 -25.57 0.52
N SER A 742 24.93 -25.22 1.78
CA SER A 742 24.15 -25.70 2.93
C SER A 742 22.78 -25.06 2.94
N GLN A 743 21.88 -25.57 3.77
CA GLN A 743 20.57 -24.92 3.96
C GLN A 743 20.73 -23.49 4.52
N SER A 744 21.69 -23.27 5.39
CA SER A 744 22.04 -21.96 5.92
C SER A 744 22.49 -20.98 4.84
N ASP A 745 23.19 -21.46 3.81
CA ASP A 745 23.62 -20.63 2.67
C ASP A 745 22.47 -20.19 1.75
N LEU A 746 21.39 -20.97 1.73
CA LEU A 746 20.23 -20.73 0.87
C LEU A 746 19.08 -19.99 1.57
N GLN A 747 19.04 -20.06 2.90
CA GLN A 747 18.04 -19.38 3.71
C GLN A 747 18.64 -18.11 4.31
N GLY A 748 18.06 -16.95 3.95
CA GLY A 748 18.44 -15.68 4.52
C GLY A 748 19.69 -15.05 3.89
N ILE A 749 19.87 -15.20 2.59
CA ILE A 749 20.87 -14.42 1.85
C ILE A 749 20.58 -12.93 2.12
N SER A 750 21.55 -12.22 2.70
CA SER A 750 21.46 -10.79 2.96
C SER A 750 21.53 -9.99 1.67
N GLY A 751 20.99 -8.79 1.68
CA GLY A 751 21.14 -7.86 0.58
C GLY A 751 20.89 -6.43 1.07
N PHE A 752 21.38 -5.47 0.32
CA PHE A 752 21.17 -4.05 0.62
C PHE A 752 20.50 -3.37 -0.57
N ASN A 753 19.47 -2.57 -0.29
CA ASN A 753 18.88 -1.63 -1.22
C ASN A 753 19.28 -0.23 -0.82
N GLY A 754 19.49 0.66 -1.77
CA GLY A 754 19.88 2.05 -1.50
C GLY A 754 19.55 2.96 -2.66
N GLY A 755 19.45 4.26 -2.38
CA GLY A 755 19.24 5.29 -3.37
C GLY A 755 20.48 5.56 -4.23
N ASN A 756 20.26 6.33 -5.31
CA ASN A 756 21.31 6.72 -6.25
C ASN A 756 21.14 8.18 -6.66
N PRO A 757 22.06 9.08 -6.27
CA PRO A 757 21.99 10.50 -6.65
C PRO A 757 22.17 10.79 -8.14
N ASP A 758 22.64 9.82 -8.92
CA ASP A 758 22.89 9.97 -10.37
C ASP A 758 21.67 9.61 -11.23
N LEU A 759 20.50 9.38 -10.62
CA LEU A 759 19.26 9.11 -11.33
C LEU A 759 18.77 10.31 -12.13
N HIS A 760 18.12 10.02 -13.26
CA HIS A 760 17.41 11.00 -14.08
C HIS A 760 15.91 10.66 -14.15
N GLU A 761 15.12 11.48 -14.84
CA GLU A 761 13.68 11.29 -14.95
C GLU A 761 13.31 10.04 -15.76
N GLU A 762 12.18 9.41 -15.39
CA GLU A 762 11.49 8.44 -16.23
C GLU A 762 10.68 9.17 -17.30
N THR A 763 10.55 8.58 -18.48
CA THR A 763 9.71 9.10 -19.55
C THR A 763 8.64 8.09 -19.96
N ALA A 764 7.41 8.56 -20.16
CA ALA A 764 6.31 7.71 -20.55
C ALA A 764 5.60 8.24 -21.80
N ASP A 765 5.52 7.42 -22.84
CA ASP A 765 4.69 7.68 -24.01
C ASP A 765 3.36 6.93 -23.87
N SER A 766 2.25 7.65 -23.88
CA SER A 766 0.91 7.08 -23.78
C SER A 766 0.02 7.46 -24.95
N TRP A 767 -0.77 6.48 -25.42
CA TRP A 767 -1.81 6.65 -26.42
C TRP A 767 -3.15 6.23 -25.85
N THR A 768 -4.17 7.07 -26.00
CA THR A 768 -5.55 6.69 -25.75
C THR A 768 -6.40 6.98 -26.97
N ILE A 769 -7.26 6.05 -27.35
CA ILE A 769 -8.22 6.21 -28.45
C ILE A 769 -9.56 5.69 -27.99
N GLY A 770 -10.59 6.51 -28.05
CA GLY A 770 -11.89 6.13 -27.54
C GLY A 770 -13.08 6.64 -28.33
N ALA A 771 -14.23 6.09 -27.98
CA ALA A 771 -15.52 6.48 -28.50
C ALA A 771 -16.52 6.68 -27.34
N VAL A 772 -17.29 7.74 -27.43
CA VAL A 772 -18.39 8.05 -26.50
C VAL A 772 -19.70 8.00 -27.29
N VAL A 773 -20.64 7.20 -26.81
CA VAL A 773 -21.96 6.99 -27.41
C VAL A 773 -23.03 7.51 -26.47
N ASN A 774 -23.77 8.53 -26.89
CA ASN A 774 -24.90 9.12 -26.19
C ASN A 774 -26.12 9.15 -27.15
N PRO A 775 -26.93 8.07 -27.23
CA PRO A 775 -27.96 7.93 -28.24
C PRO A 775 -29.21 8.78 -27.92
N ARG A 776 -29.05 10.11 -27.94
CA ARG A 776 -30.08 11.10 -27.62
C ARG A 776 -31.24 11.07 -28.64
N SER A 777 -30.98 10.61 -29.85
CA SER A 777 -31.97 10.40 -30.89
C SER A 777 -32.97 9.29 -30.57
N ILE A 778 -32.65 8.37 -29.64
CA ILE A 778 -33.51 7.28 -29.21
C ILE A 778 -34.06 7.61 -27.83
N TYR A 779 -35.37 7.92 -27.75
CA TYR A 779 -36.01 8.37 -26.49
C TYR A 779 -35.71 7.46 -25.27
N ALA A 780 -35.80 6.12 -25.46
CA ALA A 780 -35.53 5.18 -24.37
C ALA A 780 -34.09 5.16 -23.90
N LEU A 781 -33.10 5.59 -24.71
CA LEU A 781 -31.68 5.55 -24.43
C LEU A 781 -31.06 6.94 -24.29
N ARG A 782 -31.86 7.99 -24.26
CA ARG A 782 -31.37 9.38 -24.26
C ARG A 782 -30.44 9.74 -23.09
N ASN A 783 -30.60 9.02 -21.97
CA ASN A 783 -29.78 9.21 -20.77
C ASN A 783 -28.66 8.12 -20.65
N LEU A 784 -28.42 7.33 -21.70
CA LEU A 784 -27.32 6.38 -21.76
C LEU A 784 -26.04 7.10 -22.16
N THR A 785 -24.97 6.86 -21.41
CA THR A 785 -23.60 7.15 -21.84
C THR A 785 -22.80 5.86 -21.80
N LEU A 786 -22.22 5.50 -22.93
CA LEU A 786 -21.29 4.39 -23.05
C LEU A 786 -19.96 4.94 -23.55
N THR A 787 -18.85 4.63 -22.86
CA THR A 787 -17.50 4.94 -23.33
C THR A 787 -16.72 3.66 -23.56
N ILE A 788 -15.86 3.69 -24.57
CA ILE A 788 -14.93 2.60 -24.91
C ILE A 788 -13.59 3.26 -25.19
N ASP A 789 -12.58 2.97 -24.40
CA ASP A 789 -11.26 3.59 -24.53
C ASP A 789 -10.16 2.52 -24.54
N TYR A 790 -9.39 2.45 -25.61
CA TYR A 790 -8.14 1.71 -25.70
C TYR A 790 -7.01 2.57 -25.16
N TYR A 791 -6.15 1.99 -24.35
CA TYR A 791 -4.93 2.64 -23.84
C TYR A 791 -3.68 1.81 -24.15
N ASN A 792 -2.57 2.51 -24.32
CA ASN A 792 -1.23 1.93 -24.41
C ASN A 792 -0.26 2.90 -23.75
N ILE A 793 0.48 2.41 -22.76
CA ILE A 793 1.45 3.19 -21.97
C ILE A 793 2.77 2.43 -22.00
N LYS A 794 3.82 3.15 -22.38
CA LYS A 794 5.20 2.67 -22.35
C LYS A 794 6.02 3.63 -21.51
N ILE A 795 6.68 3.12 -20.48
CA ILE A 795 7.57 3.88 -19.61
C ILE A 795 8.99 3.40 -19.86
N ASP A 796 9.87 4.31 -20.25
CA ASP A 796 11.29 4.10 -20.48
C ASP A 796 12.08 4.69 -19.28
N ASP A 797 13.29 4.19 -19.08
CA ASP A 797 14.21 4.63 -18.02
C ASP A 797 13.58 4.50 -16.61
N VAL A 798 12.78 3.44 -16.41
CA VAL A 798 12.10 3.15 -15.15
C VAL A 798 13.12 3.02 -14.03
N ILE A 799 12.90 3.78 -12.95
CA ILE A 799 13.71 3.72 -11.74
C ILE A 799 13.28 2.51 -10.93
N ALA A 800 14.19 1.57 -10.83
CA ALA A 800 14.03 0.34 -10.05
C ALA A 800 15.39 -0.27 -9.73
N SER A 801 15.46 -1.06 -8.68
CA SER A 801 16.62 -1.91 -8.43
C SER A 801 16.52 -3.20 -9.24
N PHE A 802 17.65 -3.71 -9.71
CA PHE A 802 17.66 -5.02 -10.40
C PHE A 802 17.20 -6.14 -9.46
N PRO A 803 16.30 -7.03 -9.91
CA PRO A 803 16.00 -8.26 -9.16
C PRO A 803 17.29 -9.03 -8.86
N ARG A 804 17.47 -9.50 -7.64
CA ARG A 804 18.73 -10.17 -7.23
C ARG A 804 19.00 -11.45 -7.99
N GLN A 805 17.96 -12.20 -8.36
CA GLN A 805 18.15 -13.36 -9.24
C GLN A 805 18.70 -12.94 -10.61
N PHE A 806 18.18 -11.84 -11.16
CA PHE A 806 18.69 -11.29 -12.40
C PHE A 806 20.19 -10.89 -12.30
N ILE A 807 20.60 -10.28 -11.16
CA ILE A 807 22.02 -9.96 -10.90
C ILE A 807 22.88 -11.23 -10.93
N LEU A 808 22.42 -12.30 -10.28
CA LEU A 808 23.11 -13.60 -10.27
C LEU A 808 23.23 -14.20 -11.67
N ASP A 809 22.14 -14.16 -12.43
CA ASP A 809 22.08 -14.76 -13.77
C ASP A 809 22.94 -13.98 -14.78
N GLN A 810 22.97 -12.64 -14.69
CA GLN A 810 23.84 -11.80 -15.52
C GLN A 810 25.33 -11.99 -15.17
N CYS A 811 25.67 -12.08 -13.90
CA CYS A 811 27.06 -12.31 -13.49
C CYS A 811 27.55 -13.69 -13.94
N TYR A 812 26.86 -14.75 -13.55
CA TYR A 812 27.34 -16.11 -13.77
C TYR A 812 27.00 -16.65 -15.15
N GLY A 813 25.85 -16.28 -15.72
CA GLY A 813 25.43 -16.73 -17.05
C GLY A 813 26.12 -16.02 -18.20
N GLN A 814 26.19 -14.67 -18.10
CA GLN A 814 26.75 -13.81 -19.15
C GLN A 814 28.18 -13.31 -18.87
N GLY A 815 28.67 -13.43 -17.64
CA GLY A 815 30.00 -12.94 -17.24
C GLY A 815 30.10 -11.41 -17.22
N THR A 816 28.98 -10.72 -16.97
CA THR A 816 28.92 -9.25 -16.98
C THR A 816 29.53 -8.69 -15.69
N SER A 817 30.72 -8.10 -15.77
CA SER A 817 31.49 -7.67 -14.60
C SER A 817 30.73 -6.75 -13.66
N ASN A 818 29.97 -5.77 -14.16
CA ASN A 818 29.24 -4.81 -13.34
C ASN A 818 28.23 -5.48 -12.41
N PHE A 819 27.60 -6.58 -12.82
CA PHE A 819 26.71 -7.35 -11.96
C PHE A 819 27.46 -8.23 -10.96
N CYS A 820 28.65 -8.72 -11.34
CA CYS A 820 29.47 -9.51 -10.44
C CYS A 820 30.01 -8.70 -9.25
N ASP A 821 30.27 -7.40 -9.44
CA ASP A 821 30.71 -6.49 -8.39
C ASP A 821 29.63 -6.24 -7.32
N LEU A 822 28.37 -6.53 -7.61
CA LEU A 822 27.24 -6.42 -6.67
C LEU A 822 27.10 -7.65 -5.76
N ILE A 823 27.78 -8.76 -6.08
CA ILE A 823 27.69 -10.04 -5.36
C ILE A 823 28.92 -10.24 -4.51
N ILE A 824 28.72 -10.30 -3.21
CA ILE A 824 29.81 -10.61 -2.26
C ILE A 824 29.67 -12.06 -1.80
N ARG A 825 30.73 -12.84 -1.96
CA ARG A 825 30.81 -14.23 -1.52
C ARG A 825 31.85 -14.40 -0.43
N ARG A 826 31.61 -15.36 0.47
CA ARG A 826 32.56 -15.72 1.54
C ARG A 826 33.79 -16.36 0.95
N PRO A 827 34.99 -15.82 1.18
CA PRO A 827 36.21 -16.39 0.62
C PRO A 827 36.59 -17.77 1.24
N SER A 828 36.13 -18.01 2.49
CA SER A 828 36.36 -19.26 3.25
C SER A 828 35.10 -19.68 3.98
N ALA A 829 35.01 -20.94 4.40
CA ALA A 829 33.92 -21.44 5.20
C ALA A 829 33.89 -20.78 6.59
N THR A 830 32.72 -20.58 7.13
CA THR A 830 32.45 -20.27 8.55
C THR A 830 31.88 -21.53 9.25
N ALA A 831 31.58 -21.45 10.52
CA ALA A 831 30.97 -22.57 11.26
C ALA A 831 29.61 -23.04 10.66
N THR A 832 28.88 -22.16 10.01
CA THR A 832 27.53 -22.44 9.51
C THR A 832 27.38 -22.25 8.00
N ASN A 833 28.29 -21.49 7.38
CA ASN A 833 28.22 -21.17 5.96
C ASN A 833 29.41 -21.74 5.18
N SER A 834 29.14 -22.25 4.00
CA SER A 834 30.13 -22.85 3.13
C SER A 834 31.04 -21.78 2.51
N ALA A 835 32.32 -22.13 2.24
CA ALA A 835 33.19 -21.33 1.39
C ALA A 835 32.49 -21.11 0.03
N GLY A 836 32.55 -19.90 -0.50
CA GLY A 836 31.92 -19.54 -1.75
C GLY A 836 30.41 -19.23 -1.67
N SER A 837 29.77 -19.42 -0.50
CA SER A 837 28.37 -19.02 -0.33
C SER A 837 28.20 -17.52 -0.48
N ILE A 838 27.01 -17.09 -0.94
CA ILE A 838 26.69 -15.67 -1.08
C ILE A 838 26.54 -15.07 0.32
N GLU A 839 27.28 -14.00 0.59
CA GLU A 839 27.16 -13.25 1.85
C GLU A 839 26.09 -12.18 1.75
N TYR A 840 26.13 -11.37 0.69
CA TYR A 840 25.07 -10.41 0.36
C TYR A 840 25.11 -9.99 -1.11
N ILE A 841 24.00 -9.42 -1.57
CA ILE A 841 23.85 -8.86 -2.92
C ILE A 841 23.33 -7.43 -2.79
N ASN A 842 24.07 -6.48 -3.35
CA ASN A 842 23.67 -5.06 -3.39
C ASN A 842 22.73 -4.81 -4.57
N ALA A 843 21.70 -3.98 -4.35
CA ALA A 843 20.77 -3.54 -5.37
C ALA A 843 20.46 -2.05 -5.18
N LEU A 844 21.15 -1.20 -5.95
CA LEU A 844 20.88 0.24 -5.99
C LEU A 844 19.82 0.54 -7.05
N ASP A 845 19.08 1.62 -6.85
CA ASP A 845 18.14 2.11 -7.84
C ASP A 845 18.89 2.64 -9.08
N VAL A 846 18.39 2.32 -10.26
CA VAL A 846 18.97 2.69 -11.56
C VAL A 846 17.86 2.98 -12.58
N ASN A 847 18.15 3.83 -13.57
CA ASN A 847 17.28 4.06 -14.73
C ASN A 847 17.56 3.01 -15.82
N ALA A 848 17.17 1.77 -15.60
CA ALA A 848 17.49 0.68 -16.53
C ALA A 848 16.30 -0.11 -17.01
N ALA A 849 15.20 -0.06 -16.29
CA ALA A 849 14.03 -0.88 -16.58
C ALA A 849 13.05 -0.21 -17.57
N GLN A 850 12.09 -0.98 -18.04
CA GLN A 850 11.00 -0.50 -18.90
C GLN A 850 9.70 -1.18 -18.49
N MET A 851 8.59 -0.44 -18.52
CA MET A 851 7.24 -0.97 -18.31
C MET A 851 6.38 -0.76 -19.54
N LYS A 852 5.51 -1.72 -19.85
CA LYS A 852 4.52 -1.62 -20.94
C LYS A 852 3.20 -2.17 -20.49
N THR A 853 2.14 -1.35 -20.57
CA THR A 853 0.78 -1.82 -20.33
C THR A 853 -0.15 -1.37 -21.45
N ASP A 854 -1.04 -2.26 -21.87
CA ASP A 854 -2.12 -1.91 -22.79
C ASP A 854 -3.39 -2.71 -22.49
N GLY A 855 -4.53 -2.09 -22.80
CA GLY A 855 -5.83 -2.66 -22.50
C GLY A 855 -6.97 -1.83 -23.07
N ILE A 856 -8.17 -2.20 -22.68
CA ILE A 856 -9.41 -1.53 -23.08
C ILE A 856 -10.35 -1.37 -21.89
N ASP A 857 -10.89 -0.16 -21.75
CA ASP A 857 -11.86 0.20 -20.72
C ASP A 857 -13.24 0.42 -21.33
N PHE A 858 -14.27 -0.06 -20.62
CA PHE A 858 -15.66 0.25 -20.94
C PHE A 858 -16.29 0.88 -19.71
N THR A 859 -17.01 1.99 -19.90
CA THR A 859 -17.86 2.55 -18.85
C THR A 859 -19.27 2.74 -19.36
N LEU A 860 -20.25 2.46 -18.52
CA LEU A 860 -21.66 2.60 -18.80
C LEU A 860 -22.31 3.41 -17.68
N ASN A 861 -23.09 4.41 -18.04
CA ASN A 861 -24.00 5.12 -17.15
C ASN A 861 -25.35 5.24 -17.83
N TYR A 862 -26.41 4.80 -17.16
CA TYR A 862 -27.76 4.86 -17.67
C TYR A 862 -28.75 5.17 -16.56
N GLN A 863 -29.55 6.18 -16.77
CA GLN A 863 -30.59 6.60 -15.85
C GLN A 863 -31.95 6.56 -16.54
N MET A 864 -32.94 5.92 -15.90
CA MET A 864 -34.28 5.83 -16.46
C MET A 864 -35.35 5.88 -15.36
N PRO A 865 -36.51 6.52 -15.63
CA PRO A 865 -37.68 6.41 -14.77
C PRO A 865 -38.24 5.00 -14.87
N VAL A 866 -38.68 4.43 -13.75
CA VAL A 866 -39.20 3.07 -13.67
C VAL A 866 -40.73 3.07 -13.70
N GLY A 867 -41.38 4.04 -13.07
CA GLY A 867 -42.83 4.20 -13.03
C GLY A 867 -43.54 3.27 -12.05
N ILE A 868 -42.87 2.81 -11.01
CA ILE A 868 -43.47 2.05 -9.88
C ILE A 868 -44.10 3.01 -8.90
N THR A 869 -43.38 4.10 -8.57
CA THR A 869 -43.84 5.19 -7.71
C THR A 869 -43.63 6.53 -8.43
N SER A 870 -44.16 7.63 -7.87
CA SER A 870 -43.92 8.96 -8.42
C SER A 870 -42.45 9.34 -8.23
N GLY A 871 -41.81 9.86 -9.27
CA GLY A 871 -40.42 10.36 -9.22
C GLY A 871 -39.33 9.27 -9.14
N ASP A 872 -39.67 7.98 -9.28
CA ASP A 872 -38.70 6.92 -9.14
C ASP A 872 -37.75 6.79 -10.35
N GLN A 873 -36.52 6.44 -10.02
CA GLN A 873 -35.44 6.31 -11.00
C GLN A 873 -34.63 5.03 -10.76
N LEU A 874 -34.18 4.41 -11.84
CA LEU A 874 -33.16 3.38 -11.83
C LEU A 874 -31.91 3.93 -12.49
N THR A 875 -30.82 3.97 -11.73
CA THR A 875 -29.49 4.31 -12.25
C THR A 875 -28.65 3.04 -12.34
N LEU A 876 -28.12 2.76 -13.51
CA LEU A 876 -27.20 1.67 -13.76
C LEU A 876 -25.85 2.25 -14.15
N SER A 877 -24.80 1.87 -13.44
CA SER A 877 -23.43 2.21 -13.80
C SER A 877 -22.58 0.95 -13.85
N GLY A 878 -21.55 0.96 -14.66
CA GLY A 878 -20.63 -0.14 -14.78
C GLY A 878 -19.29 0.30 -15.34
N SER A 879 -18.23 -0.36 -14.88
CA SER A 879 -16.87 -0.19 -15.37
C SER A 879 -16.27 -1.58 -15.60
N TYR A 880 -15.65 -1.79 -16.75
CA TYR A 880 -14.95 -3.03 -17.09
C TYR A 880 -13.62 -2.69 -17.72
N THR A 881 -12.58 -3.39 -17.30
CA THR A 881 -11.23 -3.30 -17.85
C THR A 881 -10.77 -4.67 -18.30
N HIS A 882 -10.23 -4.73 -19.52
CA HIS A 882 -9.48 -5.88 -20.01
C HIS A 882 -8.03 -5.47 -20.26
N VAL A 883 -7.11 -6.13 -19.57
CA VAL A 883 -5.65 -5.91 -19.70
C VAL A 883 -5.10 -6.90 -20.72
N PHE A 884 -4.56 -6.41 -21.83
CA PHE A 884 -3.88 -7.25 -22.83
C PHE A 884 -2.47 -7.57 -22.42
N LYS A 885 -1.74 -6.56 -21.88
CA LYS A 885 -0.36 -6.65 -21.43
C LYS A 885 -0.14 -5.83 -20.16
N ASN A 886 0.74 -6.34 -19.32
CA ASN A 886 1.41 -5.62 -18.26
C ASN A 886 2.80 -6.29 -18.13
N ASP A 887 3.79 -5.71 -18.82
CA ASP A 887 5.12 -6.28 -19.01
C ASP A 887 6.16 -5.40 -18.31
N TYR A 888 7.01 -6.00 -17.50
CA TYR A 888 8.17 -5.37 -16.88
C TYR A 888 9.46 -5.96 -17.45
N TYR A 889 10.34 -5.11 -17.92
CA TYR A 889 11.65 -5.45 -18.45
C TYR A 889 12.72 -4.92 -17.49
N PRO A 890 13.48 -5.76 -16.79
CA PRO A 890 14.56 -5.32 -15.89
C PRO A 890 15.64 -4.49 -16.61
N ILE A 891 15.83 -4.75 -17.89
CA ILE A 891 16.69 -3.94 -18.77
C ILE A 891 15.86 -3.48 -19.97
N GLN A 892 15.86 -2.19 -20.23
CA GLN A 892 15.19 -1.60 -21.37
C GLN A 892 15.71 -2.19 -22.69
N GLY A 893 14.80 -2.75 -23.49
CA GLY A 893 15.13 -3.42 -24.75
C GLY A 893 15.77 -4.80 -24.59
N GLY A 894 15.85 -5.32 -23.37
CA GLY A 894 16.27 -6.69 -23.09
C GLY A 894 15.24 -7.73 -23.55
N GLU A 895 15.65 -9.01 -23.57
CA GLU A 895 14.76 -10.14 -23.89
C GLU A 895 14.02 -10.68 -22.68
N ASP A 896 14.58 -10.48 -21.47
CA ASP A 896 13.95 -10.89 -20.21
C ASP A 896 12.75 -9.99 -19.92
N VAL A 897 11.60 -10.59 -19.73
CA VAL A 897 10.34 -9.90 -19.48
C VAL A 897 9.52 -10.66 -18.46
N ASP A 898 9.09 -9.94 -17.44
CA ASP A 898 8.06 -10.38 -16.50
C ASP A 898 6.69 -9.91 -17.02
N ARG A 899 5.73 -10.86 -17.15
CA ARG A 899 4.40 -10.63 -17.73
C ARG A 899 3.32 -10.85 -16.68
N SER A 900 2.95 -9.82 -15.98
CA SER A 900 1.97 -9.93 -14.90
C SER A 900 0.49 -9.94 -15.36
N ALA A 901 0.21 -9.65 -16.64
CA ALA A 901 -1.17 -9.63 -17.14
C ALA A 901 -1.85 -11.01 -17.06
N GLY A 902 -2.80 -11.16 -16.15
CA GLY A 902 -3.51 -12.41 -15.85
C GLY A 902 -2.98 -13.16 -14.64
N GLU A 903 -1.98 -12.63 -13.97
CA GLU A 903 -1.49 -13.14 -12.70
C GLU A 903 -2.34 -12.63 -11.52
N ILE A 904 -2.13 -13.22 -10.33
CA ILE A 904 -2.80 -12.78 -9.10
C ILE A 904 -2.39 -11.33 -8.84
N GLY A 905 -3.37 -10.46 -8.61
CA GLY A 905 -3.16 -9.01 -8.51
C GLY A 905 -3.52 -8.27 -9.80
N THR A 906 -3.10 -8.78 -10.95
CA THR A 906 -3.31 -8.15 -12.27
C THR A 906 -4.20 -9.01 -13.17
N ALA A 907 -5.40 -9.38 -12.68
CA ALA A 907 -6.38 -10.17 -13.44
C ALA A 907 -6.72 -9.50 -14.79
N LYS A 908 -6.77 -10.28 -15.89
CA LYS A 908 -7.06 -9.73 -17.22
C LYS A 908 -8.42 -9.06 -17.32
N ASP A 909 -9.41 -9.63 -16.65
CA ASP A 909 -10.81 -9.19 -16.72
C ASP A 909 -11.27 -8.79 -15.33
N ARG A 910 -11.61 -7.52 -15.16
CA ARG A 910 -12.22 -6.98 -13.95
C ARG A 910 -13.43 -6.14 -14.32
N PHE A 911 -14.51 -6.22 -13.54
CA PHE A 911 -15.61 -5.28 -13.68
C PHE A 911 -16.28 -4.98 -12.36
N THR A 912 -16.87 -3.81 -12.30
CA THR A 912 -17.81 -3.40 -11.25
C THR A 912 -19.09 -2.90 -11.90
N THR A 913 -20.22 -3.35 -11.37
CA THR A 913 -21.53 -2.89 -11.81
C THR A 913 -22.33 -2.43 -10.60
N LYS A 914 -23.04 -1.32 -10.73
CA LYS A 914 -23.88 -0.77 -9.65
C LYS A 914 -25.25 -0.46 -10.21
N GLY A 915 -26.29 -0.93 -9.50
CA GLY A 915 -27.67 -0.58 -9.73
C GLY A 915 -28.22 0.18 -8.53
N VAL A 916 -28.85 1.33 -8.76
CA VAL A 916 -29.49 2.13 -7.71
C VAL A 916 -30.92 2.40 -8.12
N TYR A 917 -31.85 1.91 -7.34
CA TYR A 917 -33.26 2.33 -7.40
C TYR A 917 -33.50 3.38 -6.31
N SER A 918 -34.06 4.49 -6.69
CA SER A 918 -34.36 5.58 -5.77
C SER A 918 -35.72 6.23 -6.09
N ASN A 919 -36.41 6.67 -5.04
CA ASN A 919 -37.51 7.63 -5.10
C ASN A 919 -37.30 8.69 -4.00
N ASP A 920 -38.27 9.53 -3.74
CA ASP A 920 -38.14 10.64 -2.80
C ASP A 920 -37.63 10.20 -1.42
N ASP A 921 -38.13 9.09 -0.88
CA ASP A 921 -37.84 8.62 0.49
C ASP A 921 -36.95 7.39 0.55
N PHE A 922 -36.91 6.58 -0.51
CA PHE A 922 -36.30 5.24 -0.50
C PHE A 922 -35.18 5.14 -1.51
N ARG A 923 -34.06 4.55 -1.09
CA ARG A 923 -32.94 4.25 -1.98
C ARG A 923 -32.41 2.83 -1.71
N TRP A 924 -32.23 2.06 -2.77
CA TRP A 924 -31.65 0.73 -2.73
C TRP A 924 -30.53 0.63 -3.74
N SER A 925 -29.31 0.32 -3.28
CA SER A 925 -28.14 0.11 -4.10
C SER A 925 -27.68 -1.35 -4.04
N MET A 926 -27.16 -1.83 -5.16
CA MET A 926 -26.46 -3.11 -5.28
C MET A 926 -25.19 -2.88 -6.11
N THR A 927 -24.05 -3.35 -5.58
CA THR A 927 -22.76 -3.31 -6.29
C THR A 927 -22.23 -4.72 -6.45
N GLY A 928 -21.87 -5.09 -7.67
CA GLY A 928 -21.24 -6.38 -7.98
C GLY A 928 -19.83 -6.16 -8.50
N THR A 929 -18.83 -6.72 -7.83
CA THR A 929 -17.42 -6.65 -8.18
C THR A 929 -16.90 -8.01 -8.61
N PHE A 930 -16.29 -8.08 -9.80
CA PHE A 930 -15.74 -9.30 -10.38
C PHE A 930 -14.24 -9.17 -10.60
N ILE A 931 -13.52 -10.20 -10.14
CA ILE A 931 -12.10 -10.41 -10.41
C ILE A 931 -11.97 -11.68 -11.21
N GLY A 932 -11.40 -11.59 -12.40
CA GLY A 932 -11.24 -12.71 -13.32
C GLY A 932 -10.32 -13.79 -12.74
N ARG A 933 -10.38 -14.98 -13.37
CA ARG A 933 -9.43 -16.05 -13.04
C ARG A 933 -8.01 -15.55 -13.22
N SER A 934 -7.18 -15.79 -12.21
CA SER A 934 -5.77 -15.41 -12.18
C SER A 934 -4.86 -16.62 -12.08
N TYR A 935 -3.65 -16.49 -12.60
CA TYR A 935 -2.65 -17.54 -12.69
C TYR A 935 -1.48 -17.25 -11.77
N GLU A 936 -0.69 -18.27 -11.51
CA GLU A 936 0.68 -18.14 -11.00
C GLU A 936 1.55 -17.50 -12.08
N ASP A 937 2.70 -17.01 -11.68
CA ASP A 937 3.77 -16.53 -12.55
C ASP A 937 4.03 -17.47 -13.75
N ASP A 938 3.94 -16.93 -14.97
CA ASP A 938 4.07 -17.70 -16.22
C ASP A 938 5.50 -18.21 -16.46
N GLN A 939 6.52 -17.50 -15.98
CA GLN A 939 7.92 -17.90 -16.05
C GLN A 939 8.19 -19.10 -15.13
N LEU A 940 7.65 -19.07 -13.91
CA LEU A 940 7.76 -20.18 -12.97
C LEU A 940 7.08 -21.43 -13.53
N CYS A 941 5.86 -21.30 -14.05
CA CYS A 941 5.17 -22.41 -14.68
C CYS A 941 5.95 -22.99 -15.86
N SER A 942 6.55 -22.15 -16.68
CA SER A 942 7.38 -22.58 -17.82
C SER A 942 8.64 -23.30 -17.35
N SER A 943 9.30 -22.83 -16.31
CA SER A 943 10.50 -23.46 -15.73
C SER A 943 10.20 -24.84 -15.15
N LEU A 944 8.98 -25.07 -14.67
CA LEU A 944 8.50 -26.34 -14.15
C LEU A 944 7.97 -27.28 -15.26
N GLY A 945 8.02 -26.86 -16.54
CA GLY A 945 7.54 -27.65 -17.68
C GLY A 945 6.02 -27.72 -17.81
N ALA A 946 5.30 -26.80 -17.15
CA ALA A 946 3.85 -26.73 -17.17
C ALA A 946 3.33 -25.67 -18.15
N ASN A 947 2.04 -25.82 -18.54
CA ASN A 947 1.35 -24.73 -19.22
C ASN A 947 1.05 -23.62 -18.19
N PRO A 948 1.53 -22.36 -18.39
CA PRO A 948 1.34 -21.26 -17.44
C PRO A 948 -0.13 -21.05 -17.03
N LYS A 949 -1.09 -21.40 -17.88
CA LYS A 949 -2.52 -21.20 -17.63
C LYS A 949 -3.21 -22.32 -16.84
N CYS A 950 -2.47 -23.35 -16.40
CA CYS A 950 -3.09 -24.48 -15.68
C CYS A 950 -3.15 -24.28 -14.16
N ILE A 951 -2.39 -23.34 -13.60
CA ILE A 951 -2.23 -23.13 -12.16
C ILE A 951 -2.72 -21.74 -11.79
N GLY A 952 -3.45 -21.62 -10.70
CA GLY A 952 -3.92 -20.33 -10.20
C GLY A 952 -5.24 -20.44 -9.44
N VAL A 953 -5.86 -19.28 -9.22
CA VAL A 953 -7.10 -19.14 -8.48
C VAL A 953 -8.29 -18.89 -9.42
N SER A 954 -9.47 -19.41 -9.07
CA SER A 954 -10.70 -19.17 -9.81
C SER A 954 -11.15 -17.72 -9.67
N SER A 955 -11.99 -17.28 -10.65
CA SER A 955 -12.62 -15.97 -10.57
C SER A 955 -13.43 -15.81 -9.29
N GLN A 956 -13.43 -14.58 -8.76
CA GLN A 956 -14.19 -14.18 -7.58
C GLN A 956 -15.26 -13.16 -7.97
N PHE A 957 -16.40 -13.21 -7.28
CA PHE A 957 -17.48 -12.25 -7.45
C PHE A 957 -18.05 -11.89 -6.08
N TYR A 958 -18.00 -10.61 -5.74
CA TYR A 958 -18.55 -10.06 -4.51
C TYR A 958 -19.80 -9.25 -4.83
N LEU A 959 -20.76 -9.29 -3.93
CA LEU A 959 -22.02 -8.57 -4.08
C LEU A 959 -22.33 -7.82 -2.80
N ASP A 960 -22.45 -6.49 -2.91
CA ASP A 960 -22.76 -5.59 -1.81
C ASP A 960 -24.13 -4.96 -2.01
N THR A 961 -24.80 -4.63 -0.93
CA THR A 961 -26.12 -3.98 -0.99
C THR A 961 -26.34 -3.04 0.18
N GLN A 962 -27.01 -1.92 -0.08
CA GLN A 962 -27.46 -0.99 0.95
C GLN A 962 -28.89 -0.55 0.67
N VAL A 963 -29.70 -0.46 1.70
CA VAL A 963 -31.04 0.12 1.69
C VAL A 963 -31.06 1.31 2.64
N SER A 964 -31.62 2.42 2.20
CA SER A 964 -31.85 3.58 3.04
C SER A 964 -33.28 4.08 2.89
N TYR A 965 -33.80 4.65 3.97
CA TYR A 965 -35.15 5.23 4.03
C TYR A 965 -35.13 6.53 4.83
N GLU A 966 -35.68 7.57 4.25
CA GLU A 966 -35.89 8.87 4.89
C GLU A 966 -37.29 8.90 5.54
N PHE A 967 -37.31 8.85 6.87
CA PHE A 967 -38.57 8.77 7.64
C PHE A 967 -39.28 10.11 7.76
N ILE A 968 -38.53 11.17 7.85
CA ILE A 968 -38.94 12.57 7.85
C ILE A 968 -37.83 13.33 7.14
N GLU A 969 -38.17 14.46 6.54
CA GLU A 969 -37.21 15.30 5.85
C GLU A 969 -35.94 15.54 6.69
N GLY A 970 -34.80 15.21 6.14
CA GLY A 970 -33.49 15.32 6.78
C GLY A 970 -33.11 14.20 7.77
N PHE A 971 -33.95 13.16 7.99
CA PHE A 971 -33.64 12.04 8.87
C PHE A 971 -33.70 10.71 8.09
N GLN A 972 -32.56 10.16 7.79
CA GLN A 972 -32.40 8.92 7.04
C GLN A 972 -31.79 7.82 7.92
N ILE A 973 -32.33 6.61 7.84
CA ILE A 973 -31.72 5.38 8.38
C ILE A 973 -31.29 4.52 7.21
N TYR A 974 -30.13 3.88 7.34
CA TYR A 974 -29.64 2.95 6.34
C TYR A 974 -29.07 1.68 6.95
N PHE A 975 -29.15 0.60 6.18
CA PHE A 975 -28.58 -0.72 6.50
C PHE A 975 -27.96 -1.31 5.25
N GLY A 976 -26.75 -1.86 5.38
CA GLY A 976 -26.05 -2.50 4.28
C GLY A 976 -25.40 -3.82 4.68
N ILE A 977 -25.08 -4.59 3.66
CA ILE A 977 -24.35 -5.86 3.75
C ILE A 977 -23.29 -5.87 2.66
N ASP A 978 -22.02 -5.92 3.05
CA ASP A 978 -20.92 -6.19 2.13
C ASP A 978 -20.71 -7.70 2.02
N ASN A 979 -20.29 -8.13 0.84
CA ASN A 979 -20.11 -9.55 0.50
C ASN A 979 -21.34 -10.42 0.87
N LEU A 980 -22.51 -10.03 0.37
CA LEU A 980 -23.78 -10.71 0.64
C LEU A 980 -23.72 -12.22 0.36
N LEU A 981 -22.91 -12.64 -0.61
CA LEU A 981 -22.74 -14.04 -1.00
C LEU A 981 -21.77 -14.81 -0.10
N ASP A 982 -21.07 -14.15 0.81
CA ASP A 982 -20.06 -14.72 1.72
C ASP A 982 -18.96 -15.49 0.98
N ASN A 983 -18.48 -14.92 -0.13
CA ASN A 983 -17.37 -15.50 -0.87
C ASN A 983 -16.05 -15.23 -0.14
N ASN A 984 -15.37 -16.32 0.18
CA ASN A 984 -14.08 -16.26 0.90
C ASN A 984 -12.92 -15.98 -0.07
N ALA A 985 -11.88 -15.33 0.44
CA ALA A 985 -10.63 -15.18 -0.27
C ALA A 985 -10.05 -16.56 -0.65
N PRO A 986 -9.50 -16.72 -1.86
CA PRO A 986 -8.88 -17.96 -2.27
C PRO A 986 -7.62 -18.26 -1.43
N LEU A 987 -7.35 -19.52 -1.16
CA LEU A 987 -6.15 -19.96 -0.48
C LEU A 987 -4.93 -19.84 -1.41
N ILE A 988 -3.88 -19.16 -0.93
CA ILE A 988 -2.59 -19.01 -1.60
C ILE A 988 -1.51 -19.38 -0.59
N PRO A 989 -1.14 -20.68 -0.50
CA PRO A 989 -0.24 -21.17 0.54
C PRO A 989 1.20 -20.74 0.31
N SER A 990 2.04 -20.80 1.34
CA SER A 990 3.48 -20.59 1.22
C SER A 990 4.11 -21.53 0.17
N GLY A 991 5.17 -21.08 -0.50
CA GLY A 991 5.80 -21.76 -1.63
C GLY A 991 5.18 -21.43 -2.98
N THR A 992 4.17 -20.57 -3.01
CA THR A 992 3.66 -19.93 -4.23
C THR A 992 4.16 -18.49 -4.32
N THR A 993 4.22 -17.93 -5.51
CA THR A 993 4.83 -16.61 -5.77
C THR A 993 4.08 -15.48 -5.06
N PHE A 994 2.75 -15.57 -4.96
CA PHE A 994 1.89 -14.50 -4.46
C PHE A 994 1.51 -14.59 -2.98
N ASN A 995 2.15 -15.48 -2.19
CA ASN A 995 2.01 -15.43 -0.73
C ASN A 995 2.97 -14.39 -0.13
N VAL A 996 2.82 -13.15 -0.51
CA VAL A 996 3.71 -12.05 -0.06
C VAL A 996 3.37 -11.53 1.33
N THR A 997 2.10 -11.64 1.74
CA THR A 997 1.65 -11.19 3.06
C THR A 997 1.91 -12.20 4.18
N GLY A 998 2.33 -13.41 3.82
CA GLY A 998 2.50 -14.52 4.77
C GLY A 998 1.20 -14.96 5.43
N ALA A 999 0.06 -14.67 4.83
CA ALA A 999 -1.28 -14.85 5.38
C ALA A 999 -2.07 -15.99 4.70
N ASN A 1000 -1.45 -16.81 3.87
CA ASN A 1000 -2.07 -17.86 3.04
C ASN A 1000 -3.15 -17.34 2.07
N THR A 1001 -3.13 -16.07 1.73
CA THR A 1001 -3.97 -15.44 0.72
C THR A 1001 -3.36 -14.11 0.28
N ALA A 1002 -3.76 -13.58 -0.88
CA ALA A 1002 -3.48 -12.21 -1.29
C ALA A 1002 -4.55 -11.28 -0.70
N ALA A 1003 -4.31 -10.83 0.54
CA ALA A 1003 -5.27 -10.06 1.32
C ALA A 1003 -5.48 -8.62 0.83
N ASP A 1004 -4.63 -8.17 -0.07
CA ASP A 1004 -4.71 -6.89 -0.79
C ASP A 1004 -5.50 -6.97 -2.11
N VAL A 1005 -5.81 -8.18 -2.57
CA VAL A 1005 -6.55 -8.45 -3.81
C VAL A 1005 -7.95 -8.96 -3.53
N TYR A 1006 -8.11 -9.84 -2.53
CA TYR A 1006 -9.34 -10.57 -2.25
C TYR A 1006 -9.91 -10.22 -0.88
N ASP A 1007 -11.25 -10.27 -0.74
CA ASP A 1007 -11.91 -9.98 0.54
C ASP A 1007 -11.60 -11.06 1.58
N ILE A 1008 -10.92 -10.66 2.65
CA ILE A 1008 -10.56 -11.49 3.81
C ILE A 1008 -11.53 -11.37 4.97
N PHE A 1009 -12.47 -10.42 4.90
CA PHE A 1009 -13.39 -10.14 6.00
C PHE A 1009 -14.63 -11.06 5.97
N GLY A 1010 -15.03 -11.51 4.77
CA GLY A 1010 -16.29 -12.22 4.57
C GLY A 1010 -17.50 -11.27 4.68
N ARG A 1011 -18.69 -11.83 4.90
CA ARG A 1011 -19.91 -11.03 5.02
C ARG A 1011 -19.84 -10.06 6.18
N ARG A 1012 -20.14 -8.76 5.91
CA ARG A 1012 -20.18 -7.68 6.91
C ARG A 1012 -21.54 -7.02 6.91
N TYR A 1013 -22.06 -6.73 8.08
CA TYR A 1013 -23.28 -5.98 8.29
C TYR A 1013 -22.94 -4.60 8.84
N TYR A 1014 -23.60 -3.57 8.33
CA TYR A 1014 -23.49 -2.23 8.88
C TYR A 1014 -24.83 -1.49 8.85
N GLY A 1015 -24.97 -0.52 9.71
CA GLY A 1015 -26.14 0.34 9.73
C GLY A 1015 -25.83 1.67 10.38
N GLY A 1016 -26.61 2.68 10.04
CA GLY A 1016 -26.38 4.01 10.52
C GLY A 1016 -27.55 4.95 10.32
N VAL A 1017 -27.31 6.17 10.77
CA VAL A 1017 -28.25 7.29 10.64
C VAL A 1017 -27.55 8.47 10.01
N ARG A 1018 -28.27 9.18 9.12
CA ARG A 1018 -27.84 10.46 8.54
C ARG A 1018 -28.86 11.53 8.89
N LEU A 1019 -28.36 12.69 9.25
CA LEU A 1019 -29.16 13.87 9.57
C LEU A 1019 -28.70 14.99 8.64
N ASN A 1020 -29.64 15.66 7.99
CA ASN A 1020 -29.41 16.80 7.11
C ASN A 1020 -30.42 17.91 7.48
N PHE A 1021 -29.93 19.05 7.93
CA PHE A 1021 -30.77 20.18 8.37
C PHE A 1021 -30.32 21.49 7.71
#